data_5866d034e2b3582b9d82721b3d727586
#
_entry.id   5866d034e2b3582b9d82721b3d727586
#
_cell.length_a   1.000
_cell.length_b   1.000
_cell.length_c   1.000
_cell.angle_alpha   90.00
_cell.angle_beta   90.00
_cell.angle_gamma   90.00
#
_symmetry.space_group_name_H-M   'P 1'
#
loop_
_entity.id
_entity.type
_entity.pdbx_description
1 polymer ?
#
loop_
_entity_poly.entity_id
_entity_poly.type
_entity_poly.pdbx_seq_one_letter_code
_entity_poly.pdbx_strand_id
1 'polypeptide(L)'
;MVFWYKDEKDGEPIYSMDARGRQISQAKLWSDPYVFGERAVMRTKVKPAELEIDPLEATDSGVYRCRVDFKNSPTKNQRINLVVIVPPKKPVIYTGVSRSLAKTLQPFNEDSEMSLLCEVIGGSPPPKVAWYLKGKMLDDTYTHEHDDITINRLDVSRVTRDFLSARLICKANNTQLMTPLVSEIILDVNLKPLIVNITNKRAHLSALRTYEIECLSSGSKPEAVITWWKGTHQVKHMARNFADSPNVTRSMLSYVPTIEDDGKFLTCRAENPVVPNSALEDKWHLLVYYAPVVSIKLGSSLKANDINEGDDVYFECEVRANPKSYKLLWFKDGKELHQNATAGIILPGGQSLVLQSVTKASAGEYSCMAANVEGKSTSRPVTLEVMYAPICKDGSSTQVVGALKHETISLVCGVQSKPPPMTFHWTFNNSGELMSVPATRFAQVKPLSLITSHWHGSRLNYTPANDMDYGTVACWARNRIGVQRTPCLFQIIVAGKPYPLQNCTALQSTGPYAYRMGHEDFKATDSRDADWLIVRCSEGFDGGLPLTNYELEVYSEENVYHVNTIYLNHTDRSGSSGPVFEVPGLEPGRNYRLHLYAVNAKGRSDPVVLEPVTLKGVAMYTTGESSCTSSPPPLSTSVGLSPF
;
A
#
# COMPACT_ATOMS: atom_id res chain seq x y z
N MET A 1 -16.91 -86.35 -76.05
CA MET A 1 -15.84 -85.36 -75.86
C MET A 1 -16.30 -84.22 -75.03
N VAL A 2 -15.46 -83.67 -74.23
CA VAL A 2 -15.76 -82.45 -73.44
C VAL A 2 -14.77 -81.39 -73.89
N PHE A 3 -15.30 -80.18 -74.15
CA PHE A 3 -14.51 -79.04 -74.56
C PHE A 3 -14.87 -77.87 -73.68
N TRP A 4 -13.87 -77.09 -73.30
CA TRP A 4 -14.02 -75.81 -72.59
C TRP A 4 -13.52 -74.70 -73.46
N TYR A 5 -14.31 -73.64 -73.50
CA TYR A 5 -13.99 -72.39 -74.24
C TYR A 5 -14.08 -71.22 -73.27
N LYS A 6 -13.32 -70.18 -73.54
CA LYS A 6 -13.35 -68.94 -72.78
C LYS A 6 -13.77 -67.79 -73.69
N ASP A 7 -14.65 -66.88 -73.16
CA ASP A 7 -15.04 -65.61 -73.76
C ASP A 7 -15.65 -65.73 -75.18
N GLU A 8 -16.70 -66.49 -75.36
CA GLU A 8 -17.59 -66.58 -76.52
C GLU A 8 -16.93 -66.64 -77.93
N LYS A 9 -15.62 -66.73 -78.00
CA LYS A 9 -14.95 -66.93 -79.28
C LYS A 9 -15.17 -68.38 -79.72
N ASP A 10 -15.84 -68.55 -80.90
CA ASP A 10 -15.92 -69.88 -81.54
C ASP A 10 -14.53 -70.28 -82.09
N GLY A 11 -13.52 -70.21 -81.21
CA GLY A 11 -12.16 -70.55 -81.48
C GLY A 11 -11.83 -71.95 -80.99
N GLU A 12 -10.55 -72.13 -80.84
CA GLU A 12 -9.98 -73.39 -80.35
C GLU A 12 -10.41 -73.57 -78.84
N PRO A 13 -10.71 -74.80 -78.45
CA PRO A 13 -10.99 -75.05 -77.05
C PRO A 13 -9.75 -74.82 -76.17
N ILE A 14 -9.87 -74.25 -75.01
CA ILE A 14 -8.80 -74.01 -74.03
C ILE A 14 -8.46 -75.25 -73.22
N TYR A 15 -9.43 -76.17 -73.13
CA TYR A 15 -9.24 -77.49 -72.53
C TYR A 15 -10.12 -78.53 -73.17
N SER A 16 -9.58 -79.75 -73.42
CA SER A 16 -10.38 -80.83 -73.97
C SER A 16 -10.09 -82.23 -73.31
N MET A 17 -11.16 -82.98 -73.23
CA MET A 17 -11.07 -84.42 -72.78
C MET A 17 -11.71 -85.29 -73.84
N ASP A 18 -10.97 -86.21 -74.42
CA ASP A 18 -11.40 -87.13 -75.42
C ASP A 18 -11.39 -88.59 -74.85
N ALA A 19 -12.61 -88.99 -74.52
CA ALA A 19 -12.89 -90.36 -74.03
C ALA A 19 -13.42 -91.34 -75.12
N ARG A 20 -13.30 -91.03 -76.44
CA ARG A 20 -13.84 -91.85 -77.50
C ARG A 20 -13.09 -93.18 -77.57
N GLY A 21 -13.84 -94.30 -77.43
CA GLY A 21 -13.26 -95.63 -77.49
C GLY A 21 -12.42 -96.10 -76.30
N ARG A 22 -12.49 -95.32 -75.19
CA ARG A 22 -11.71 -95.55 -73.99
C ARG A 22 -12.59 -95.48 -72.73
N GLN A 23 -12.09 -95.96 -71.61
CA GLN A 23 -12.68 -95.72 -70.32
C GLN A 23 -12.46 -94.21 -69.96
N ILE A 24 -13.40 -93.59 -69.26
CA ILE A 24 -13.29 -92.18 -68.86
C ILE A 24 -11.95 -91.87 -68.13
N SER A 25 -11.49 -92.84 -67.30
CA SER A 25 -10.21 -92.78 -66.59
C SER A 25 -8.96 -92.79 -67.47
N GLN A 26 -9.10 -93.11 -68.75
CA GLN A 26 -8.02 -93.23 -69.77
C GLN A 26 -8.25 -92.16 -70.87
N ALA A 27 -9.12 -91.18 -70.66
CA ALA A 27 -9.32 -90.12 -71.65
C ALA A 27 -8.07 -89.31 -71.95
N LYS A 28 -7.96 -88.93 -73.21
CA LYS A 28 -6.85 -88.03 -73.63
C LYS A 28 -7.24 -86.64 -73.20
N LEU A 29 -6.41 -86.07 -72.37
CA LEU A 29 -6.60 -84.68 -71.90
C LEU A 29 -5.64 -83.79 -72.69
N TRP A 30 -6.12 -82.52 -72.97
CA TRP A 30 -5.32 -81.48 -73.52
C TRP A 30 -5.74 -80.18 -72.87
N SER A 31 -4.75 -79.34 -72.50
CA SER A 31 -4.88 -78.01 -71.93
C SER A 31 -4.04 -77.09 -72.77
N ASP A 32 -4.62 -75.87 -73.06
CA ASP A 32 -3.91 -74.79 -73.70
C ASP A 32 -2.77 -74.29 -72.80
N PRO A 33 -1.48 -74.36 -73.28
CA PRO A 33 -0.36 -73.90 -72.47
C PRO A 33 -0.35 -72.43 -72.14
N TYR A 34 -1.04 -71.60 -72.93
CA TYR A 34 -1.08 -70.17 -72.73
C TYR A 34 -2.22 -69.69 -71.88
N VAL A 35 -3.24 -70.58 -71.66
CA VAL A 35 -4.37 -70.24 -70.83
C VAL A 35 -4.28 -70.92 -69.46
N PHE A 36 -4.25 -72.23 -69.46
CA PHE A 36 -4.25 -72.96 -68.19
C PHE A 36 -2.95 -73.72 -67.93
N GLY A 37 -2.26 -74.14 -69.02
CA GLY A 37 -1.06 -75.03 -68.91
C GLY A 37 -1.39 -76.27 -68.04
N GLU A 38 -0.57 -76.50 -66.99
CA GLU A 38 -0.72 -77.62 -66.09
C GLU A 38 -1.68 -77.34 -64.93
N ARG A 39 -2.20 -76.08 -64.81
CA ARG A 39 -3.09 -75.63 -63.73
C ARG A 39 -4.52 -76.22 -63.81
N ALA A 40 -4.95 -76.77 -64.96
CA ALA A 40 -6.29 -77.27 -65.16
C ALA A 40 -6.33 -78.79 -65.17
N VAL A 41 -7.17 -79.38 -64.36
CA VAL A 41 -7.31 -80.86 -64.25
C VAL A 41 -8.80 -81.22 -64.24
N MET A 42 -9.18 -82.15 -65.17
CA MET A 42 -10.56 -82.68 -65.20
C MET A 42 -10.77 -83.80 -64.17
N ARG A 43 -11.58 -83.51 -63.13
CA ARG A 43 -11.96 -84.44 -62.09
C ARG A 43 -13.22 -85.20 -62.51
N THR A 44 -13.03 -86.41 -63.07
CA THR A 44 -14.12 -87.24 -63.56
C THR A 44 -14.75 -88.20 -62.48
N LYS A 45 -14.05 -88.35 -61.37
CA LYS A 45 -14.53 -89.17 -60.24
C LYS A 45 -15.61 -88.49 -59.37
N VAL A 46 -15.68 -87.14 -59.45
CA VAL A 46 -16.68 -86.37 -58.75
C VAL A 46 -17.94 -86.26 -59.61
N LYS A 47 -19.10 -86.19 -59.01
CA LYS A 47 -20.38 -85.98 -59.72
C LYS A 47 -21.07 -84.69 -59.22
N PRO A 48 -21.34 -83.71 -60.07
CA PRO A 48 -20.96 -83.71 -61.49
C PRO A 48 -19.42 -83.66 -61.68
N ALA A 49 -18.92 -84.05 -62.86
CA ALA A 49 -17.53 -83.98 -63.21
C ALA A 49 -17.12 -82.46 -63.34
N GLU A 50 -15.97 -82.12 -62.82
CA GLU A 50 -15.51 -80.72 -62.63
C GLU A 50 -14.20 -80.53 -63.36
N LEU A 51 -14.02 -79.27 -63.95
CA LEU A 51 -12.74 -78.76 -64.32
C LEU A 51 -12.16 -77.93 -63.17
N GLU A 52 -11.09 -78.41 -62.52
CA GLU A 52 -10.39 -77.76 -61.42
C GLU A 52 -9.29 -76.94 -61.98
N ILE A 53 -9.21 -75.72 -61.54
CA ILE A 53 -8.10 -74.75 -61.90
C ILE A 53 -7.43 -74.39 -60.58
N ASP A 54 -6.13 -74.74 -60.44
CA ASP A 54 -5.36 -74.50 -59.24
C ASP A 54 -3.86 -74.30 -59.60
N PRO A 55 -3.25 -73.19 -59.26
CA PRO A 55 -3.81 -71.98 -58.62
C PRO A 55 -4.62 -71.11 -59.58
N LEU A 56 -5.64 -70.35 -59.03
CA LEU A 56 -6.39 -69.37 -59.78
C LEU A 56 -5.54 -68.09 -59.98
N GLU A 57 -5.61 -67.57 -61.19
CA GLU A 57 -5.02 -66.29 -61.58
C GLU A 57 -6.10 -65.24 -61.94
N ALA A 58 -5.78 -63.96 -61.80
CA ALA A 58 -6.73 -62.90 -62.18
C ALA A 58 -7.22 -62.99 -63.61
N THR A 59 -6.37 -63.45 -64.51
CA THR A 59 -6.62 -63.68 -65.93
C THR A 59 -7.61 -64.81 -66.15
N ASP A 60 -7.92 -65.63 -65.17
CA ASP A 60 -8.89 -66.73 -65.30
C ASP A 60 -10.34 -66.23 -65.25
N SER A 61 -10.60 -64.95 -64.85
CA SER A 61 -11.93 -64.38 -64.95
C SER A 61 -12.44 -64.41 -66.40
N GLY A 62 -13.69 -64.81 -66.56
CA GLY A 62 -14.32 -64.84 -67.89
C GLY A 62 -15.54 -65.73 -67.95
N VAL A 63 -16.20 -65.77 -69.12
CA VAL A 63 -17.34 -66.65 -69.35
C VAL A 63 -16.87 -67.96 -69.97
N TYR A 64 -16.93 -69.00 -69.22
CA TYR A 64 -16.55 -70.36 -69.68
C TYR A 64 -17.78 -71.05 -70.23
N ARG A 65 -17.54 -71.72 -71.42
CA ARG A 65 -18.56 -72.60 -72.05
C ARG A 65 -18.04 -74.03 -72.03
N CYS A 66 -18.70 -74.91 -71.28
CA CYS A 66 -18.51 -76.31 -71.31
C CYS A 66 -19.42 -76.95 -72.40
N ARG A 67 -18.82 -77.56 -73.40
CA ARG A 67 -19.53 -78.32 -74.46
C ARG A 67 -19.26 -79.79 -74.28
N VAL A 68 -20.30 -80.55 -74.22
CA VAL A 68 -20.23 -82.03 -74.12
C VAL A 68 -20.89 -82.64 -75.33
N ASP A 69 -20.11 -83.36 -76.17
CA ASP A 69 -20.57 -84.09 -77.36
C ASP A 69 -20.77 -85.56 -76.96
N PHE A 70 -21.99 -86.03 -76.99
CA PHE A 70 -22.37 -87.40 -76.71
C PHE A 70 -22.39 -88.22 -77.99
N LYS A 71 -22.22 -89.54 -77.91
CA LYS A 71 -22.29 -90.47 -79.05
C LYS A 71 -23.69 -90.61 -79.61
N ASN A 72 -24.68 -90.68 -78.74
CA ASN A 72 -26.07 -90.98 -79.10
C ASN A 72 -27.06 -89.98 -78.55
N SER A 73 -26.69 -88.80 -78.19
CA SER A 73 -27.53 -87.71 -77.66
C SER A 73 -27.06 -86.34 -78.19
N PRO A 74 -27.96 -85.37 -78.21
CA PRO A 74 -27.59 -84.02 -78.65
C PRO A 74 -26.48 -83.41 -77.77
N THR A 75 -25.61 -82.60 -78.37
CA THR A 75 -24.58 -81.85 -77.64
C THR A 75 -25.22 -80.95 -76.58
N LYS A 76 -24.63 -80.93 -75.44
CA LYS A 76 -25.03 -80.04 -74.36
C LYS A 76 -23.96 -78.98 -74.16
N ASN A 77 -24.41 -77.73 -73.93
CA ASN A 77 -23.58 -76.57 -73.60
C ASN A 77 -24.04 -75.96 -72.28
N GLN A 78 -23.09 -75.64 -71.43
CA GLN A 78 -23.32 -74.92 -70.19
C GLN A 78 -22.38 -73.77 -70.12
N ARG A 79 -22.90 -72.61 -69.77
CA ARG A 79 -22.07 -71.40 -69.56
C ARG A 79 -21.89 -71.18 -68.08
N ILE A 80 -20.67 -70.81 -67.65
CA ILE A 80 -20.26 -70.56 -66.27
C ILE A 80 -19.50 -69.22 -66.31
N ASN A 81 -19.96 -68.26 -65.54
CA ASN A 81 -19.27 -67.01 -65.37
C ASN A 81 -18.35 -67.16 -64.15
N LEU A 82 -17.03 -67.20 -64.39
CA LEU A 82 -16.01 -67.24 -63.32
C LEU A 82 -15.52 -65.80 -63.08
N VAL A 83 -15.71 -65.30 -61.87
CA VAL A 83 -15.21 -64.01 -61.41
C VAL A 83 -14.12 -64.31 -60.39
N VAL A 84 -12.88 -64.04 -60.73
CA VAL A 84 -11.76 -64.17 -59.80
C VAL A 84 -11.62 -62.87 -59.03
N ILE A 85 -11.76 -62.98 -57.75
CA ILE A 85 -11.60 -61.84 -56.85
C ILE A 85 -10.16 -61.79 -56.36
N VAL A 86 -9.49 -60.74 -56.69
CA VAL A 86 -8.14 -60.47 -56.22
C VAL A 86 -8.24 -59.48 -55.06
N PRO A 87 -7.83 -59.84 -53.87
CA PRO A 87 -7.83 -58.92 -52.75
C PRO A 87 -6.87 -57.76 -52.97
N PRO A 88 -7.24 -56.54 -52.53
CA PRO A 88 -6.33 -55.39 -52.60
C PRO A 88 -5.14 -55.59 -51.61
N LYS A 89 -4.13 -54.76 -51.75
CA LYS A 89 -3.09 -54.59 -50.71
C LYS A 89 -3.62 -53.91 -49.48
N LYS A 90 -2.94 -54.05 -48.35
CA LYS A 90 -3.30 -53.40 -47.10
C LYS A 90 -3.35 -51.87 -47.30
N PRO A 91 -4.37 -51.17 -46.84
CA PRO A 91 -4.48 -49.71 -46.91
C PRO A 91 -3.23 -49.02 -46.32
N VAL A 92 -2.81 -47.91 -46.91
CA VAL A 92 -1.77 -47.06 -46.38
C VAL A 92 -2.34 -45.67 -46.15
N ILE A 93 -2.11 -45.11 -44.94
CA ILE A 93 -2.60 -43.79 -44.54
C ILE A 93 -1.49 -42.80 -44.70
N TYR A 94 -1.78 -41.70 -45.40
CA TYR A 94 -0.90 -40.55 -45.59
C TYR A 94 -1.47 -39.29 -45.02
N THR A 95 -0.62 -38.34 -44.65
CA THR A 95 -1.02 -36.98 -44.26
C THR A 95 -1.21 -36.14 -45.51
N GLY A 96 -2.36 -35.46 -45.56
CA GLY A 96 -2.70 -34.35 -46.45
C GLY A 96 -2.05 -34.31 -47.84
N VAL A 97 -1.61 -33.14 -48.20
CA VAL A 97 -1.07 -32.83 -49.54
C VAL A 97 0.33 -33.42 -49.80
N SER A 98 1.10 -33.74 -48.77
CA SER A 98 2.53 -34.14 -48.90
C SER A 98 2.74 -35.65 -49.07
N ARG A 99 1.69 -36.46 -49.03
CA ARG A 99 1.78 -37.95 -49.10
C ARG A 99 2.87 -38.55 -48.18
N SER A 100 3.10 -37.90 -47.01
CA SER A 100 4.00 -38.47 -46.00
C SER A 100 3.31 -39.53 -45.19
N LEU A 101 4.00 -40.63 -44.88
CA LEU A 101 3.44 -41.75 -44.09
C LEU A 101 2.96 -41.28 -42.73
N ALA A 102 1.72 -41.56 -42.38
CA ALA A 102 1.08 -41.14 -41.14
C ALA A 102 1.64 -41.79 -39.83
N LYS A 103 2.72 -42.56 -39.91
CA LYS A 103 3.38 -43.19 -38.74
C LYS A 103 4.01 -42.17 -37.77
N THR A 104 4.26 -40.95 -38.21
CA THR A 104 4.86 -39.83 -37.42
C THR A 104 3.99 -38.57 -37.51
N LEU A 105 2.69 -38.76 -37.33
CA LEU A 105 1.76 -37.60 -37.29
C LEU A 105 2.14 -36.67 -36.16
N GLN A 106 2.35 -35.39 -36.48
CA GLN A 106 2.37 -34.34 -35.46
C GLN A 106 0.95 -34.19 -34.90
N PRO A 107 0.79 -33.85 -33.61
CA PRO A 107 -0.51 -33.58 -33.04
C PRO A 107 -1.24 -32.48 -33.81
N PHE A 108 -2.51 -32.67 -34.09
CA PHE A 108 -3.38 -31.64 -34.67
C PHE A 108 -3.78 -30.61 -33.61
N ASN A 109 -3.98 -29.38 -34.00
CA ASN A 109 -4.50 -28.37 -33.07
C ASN A 109 -6.03 -28.45 -33.01
N GLU A 110 -6.59 -28.28 -31.83
CA GLU A 110 -8.04 -28.10 -31.67
C GLU A 110 -8.52 -26.93 -32.55
N ASP A 111 -9.67 -27.11 -33.21
CA ASP A 111 -10.28 -26.19 -34.18
C ASP A 111 -9.48 -26.01 -35.49
N SER A 112 -8.41 -26.74 -35.72
CA SER A 112 -7.72 -26.75 -37.02
C SER A 112 -8.38 -27.71 -37.99
N GLU A 113 -8.01 -27.59 -39.26
CA GLU A 113 -8.37 -28.53 -40.32
C GLU A 113 -7.46 -29.75 -40.30
N MET A 114 -8.00 -30.92 -40.65
CA MET A 114 -7.25 -32.15 -40.81
C MET A 114 -7.59 -32.78 -42.15
N SER A 115 -6.56 -33.10 -42.95
CA SER A 115 -6.69 -33.83 -44.21
C SER A 115 -5.85 -35.09 -44.16
N LEU A 116 -6.45 -36.23 -44.39
CA LEU A 116 -5.82 -37.54 -44.44
C LEU A 116 -6.20 -38.25 -45.74
N LEU A 117 -5.30 -39.03 -46.27
CA LEU A 117 -5.49 -39.83 -47.49
C LEU A 117 -5.29 -41.28 -47.17
N CYS A 118 -6.27 -42.10 -47.50
CA CYS A 118 -6.14 -43.56 -47.48
C CYS A 118 -5.96 -44.06 -48.92
N GLU A 119 -4.86 -44.70 -49.19
CA GLU A 119 -4.51 -45.27 -50.50
C GLU A 119 -4.51 -46.79 -50.43
N VAL A 120 -5.11 -47.38 -51.40
CA VAL A 120 -5.24 -48.83 -51.55
C VAL A 120 -4.83 -49.23 -52.96
N ILE A 121 -3.88 -50.10 -53.09
CA ILE A 121 -3.34 -50.56 -54.38
C ILE A 121 -3.87 -51.92 -54.71
N GLY A 122 -4.30 -52.09 -55.96
CA GLY A 122 -4.82 -53.34 -56.48
C GLY A 122 -6.25 -53.66 -56.04
N GLY A 123 -6.62 -54.88 -56.32
CA GLY A 123 -7.96 -55.42 -56.05
C GLY A 123 -8.82 -55.46 -57.30
N SER A 124 -9.31 -56.67 -57.61
CA SER A 124 -10.30 -56.89 -58.70
C SER A 124 -11.50 -57.67 -58.15
N PRO A 125 -12.68 -57.10 -58.19
CA PRO A 125 -13.03 -55.74 -58.60
C PRO A 125 -12.37 -54.68 -57.70
N PRO A 126 -12.33 -53.39 -58.12
CA PRO A 126 -11.74 -52.31 -57.34
C PRO A 126 -12.37 -52.20 -55.96
N PRO A 127 -11.57 -52.00 -54.92
CA PRO A 127 -12.06 -51.98 -53.54
C PRO A 127 -12.85 -50.73 -53.19
N LYS A 128 -13.83 -50.87 -52.28
CA LYS A 128 -14.48 -49.76 -51.59
C LYS A 128 -13.61 -49.39 -50.41
N VAL A 129 -13.35 -48.09 -50.25
CA VAL A 129 -12.51 -47.56 -49.14
C VAL A 129 -13.32 -46.61 -48.30
N ALA A 130 -13.39 -46.84 -47.01
CA ALA A 130 -14.18 -46.02 -46.09
C ALA A 130 -13.42 -45.75 -44.79
N TRP A 131 -13.66 -44.56 -44.22
CA TRP A 131 -13.13 -44.14 -42.93
C TRP A 131 -14.11 -44.38 -41.79
N TYR A 132 -13.56 -44.80 -40.67
CA TYR A 132 -14.34 -45.08 -39.46
C TYR A 132 -13.65 -44.41 -38.26
N LEU A 133 -14.46 -43.75 -37.42
CA LEU A 133 -14.04 -43.19 -36.13
C LEU A 133 -14.87 -43.82 -35.02
N LYS A 134 -14.23 -44.39 -34.00
CA LYS A 134 -14.91 -45.04 -32.87
C LYS A 134 -16.01 -46.02 -33.31
N GLY A 135 -15.80 -46.74 -34.41
CA GLY A 135 -16.74 -47.73 -34.95
C GLY A 135 -17.86 -47.14 -35.82
N LYS A 136 -18.02 -45.86 -35.91
CA LYS A 136 -18.98 -45.16 -36.78
C LYS A 136 -18.32 -44.79 -38.08
N MET A 137 -19.03 -45.02 -39.20
CA MET A 137 -18.55 -44.59 -40.51
C MET A 137 -18.52 -43.05 -40.56
N LEU A 138 -17.40 -42.51 -40.97
CA LEU A 138 -17.15 -41.08 -41.05
C LEU A 138 -17.25 -40.58 -42.49
N ASP A 139 -16.64 -41.34 -43.43
CA ASP A 139 -16.64 -41.05 -44.85
C ASP A 139 -16.49 -42.31 -45.69
N ASP A 140 -17.22 -42.42 -46.80
CA ASP A 140 -17.18 -43.50 -47.78
C ASP A 140 -17.02 -42.98 -49.22
N THR A 141 -16.62 -41.71 -49.37
CA THR A 141 -16.37 -41.12 -50.68
C THR A 141 -14.96 -41.49 -51.15
N TYR A 142 -14.87 -42.44 -52.05
CA TYR A 142 -13.62 -42.91 -52.63
C TYR A 142 -13.59 -42.69 -54.16
N THR A 143 -12.42 -42.54 -54.71
CA THR A 143 -12.18 -42.42 -56.15
C THR A 143 -11.11 -43.44 -56.60
N HIS A 144 -11.33 -43.91 -57.85
CA HIS A 144 -10.33 -44.77 -58.51
C HIS A 144 -9.42 -43.90 -59.37
N GLU A 145 -8.15 -44.00 -59.14
CA GLU A 145 -7.12 -43.33 -59.98
C GLU A 145 -6.55 -44.33 -61.00
N HIS A 146 -5.72 -43.87 -61.95
CA HIS A 146 -4.98 -44.72 -62.87
C HIS A 146 -4.04 -45.66 -62.07
N ASP A 147 -3.64 -46.78 -62.69
CA ASP A 147 -2.72 -47.77 -62.08
C ASP A 147 -3.26 -48.59 -60.88
N ASP A 148 -4.54 -48.99 -60.92
CA ASP A 148 -5.17 -49.79 -59.86
C ASP A 148 -5.09 -49.20 -58.44
N ILE A 149 -5.08 -47.89 -58.31
CA ILE A 149 -5.08 -47.18 -57.03
C ILE A 149 -6.49 -46.69 -56.74
N THR A 150 -6.97 -47.02 -55.52
CA THR A 150 -8.21 -46.46 -54.96
C THR A 150 -7.83 -45.59 -53.75
N ILE A 151 -8.34 -44.36 -53.77
CA ILE A 151 -8.10 -43.43 -52.69
C ILE A 151 -9.38 -42.94 -52.05
N ASN A 152 -9.36 -42.73 -50.73
CA ASN A 152 -10.35 -41.95 -50.02
C ASN A 152 -9.66 -40.86 -49.25
N ARG A 153 -10.03 -39.57 -49.54
CA ARG A 153 -9.53 -38.39 -48.85
C ARG A 153 -10.52 -37.97 -47.79
N LEU A 154 -10.10 -38.00 -46.51
CA LEU A 154 -10.88 -37.52 -45.40
C LEU A 154 -10.47 -36.08 -45.09
N ASP A 155 -11.34 -35.16 -45.34
CA ASP A 155 -11.18 -33.73 -44.98
C ASP A 155 -12.12 -33.39 -43.82
N VAL A 156 -11.54 -33.05 -42.67
CA VAL A 156 -12.24 -32.64 -41.46
C VAL A 156 -12.02 -31.14 -41.31
N SER A 157 -13.05 -30.33 -41.45
CA SER A 157 -12.96 -28.87 -41.36
C SER A 157 -12.66 -28.34 -39.98
N ARG A 158 -12.93 -29.16 -38.93
CA ARG A 158 -12.71 -28.78 -37.55
C ARG A 158 -12.40 -29.99 -36.67
N VAL A 159 -11.16 -30.06 -36.17
CA VAL A 159 -10.73 -31.07 -35.21
C VAL A 159 -11.27 -30.71 -33.82
N THR A 160 -12.05 -31.61 -33.23
CA THR A 160 -12.63 -31.45 -31.90
C THR A 160 -11.90 -32.33 -30.88
N ARG A 161 -12.16 -32.12 -29.59
CA ARG A 161 -11.60 -32.93 -28.50
C ARG A 161 -11.90 -34.42 -28.60
N ASP A 162 -12.98 -34.77 -29.29
CA ASP A 162 -13.39 -36.17 -29.50
C ASP A 162 -12.41 -36.99 -30.32
N PHE A 163 -11.54 -36.28 -31.08
CA PHE A 163 -10.46 -36.89 -31.84
C PHE A 163 -9.23 -37.25 -30.99
N LEU A 164 -9.12 -36.72 -29.76
CA LEU A 164 -8.00 -37.05 -28.87
C LEU A 164 -8.01 -38.56 -28.53
N SER A 165 -6.88 -39.21 -28.80
CA SER A 165 -6.69 -40.64 -28.60
C SER A 165 -7.72 -41.52 -29.33
N ALA A 166 -8.43 -40.95 -30.30
CA ALA A 166 -9.40 -41.70 -31.09
C ALA A 166 -8.66 -42.53 -32.15
N ARG A 167 -9.15 -43.75 -32.34
CA ARG A 167 -8.71 -44.65 -33.41
C ARG A 167 -9.45 -44.31 -34.68
N LEU A 168 -8.75 -43.82 -35.66
CA LEU A 168 -9.23 -43.58 -37.02
C LEU A 168 -8.80 -44.77 -37.88
N ILE A 169 -9.79 -45.42 -38.50
CA ILE A 169 -9.59 -46.68 -39.22
C ILE A 169 -9.96 -46.46 -40.68
N CYS A 170 -9.08 -46.78 -41.57
CA CYS A 170 -9.36 -46.94 -42.98
C CYS A 170 -9.62 -48.43 -43.30
N LYS A 171 -10.77 -48.71 -43.86
CA LYS A 171 -11.20 -50.06 -44.27
C LYS A 171 -11.30 -50.14 -45.79
N ALA A 172 -10.66 -51.16 -46.33
CA ALA A 172 -10.77 -51.52 -47.76
C ALA A 172 -11.38 -52.90 -47.94
N ASN A 173 -12.39 -52.95 -48.79
CA ASN A 173 -13.07 -54.22 -49.10
C ASN A 173 -13.56 -54.25 -50.53
N ASN A 174 -13.29 -55.34 -51.24
CA ASN A 174 -13.82 -55.59 -52.60
C ASN A 174 -14.71 -56.86 -52.69
N THR A 175 -14.87 -57.58 -51.60
CA THR A 175 -15.69 -58.80 -51.54
C THR A 175 -16.24 -59.05 -50.15
N GLN A 176 -17.37 -59.73 -50.12
CA GLN A 176 -17.97 -60.21 -48.85
C GLN A 176 -17.35 -61.55 -48.36
N LEU A 177 -16.53 -62.18 -49.20
CA LEU A 177 -15.93 -63.47 -48.90
C LEU A 177 -14.72 -63.39 -47.98
N MET A 178 -14.21 -62.17 -47.78
CA MET A 178 -13.01 -61.89 -46.93
C MET A 178 -13.34 -60.78 -45.94
N THR A 179 -12.65 -60.83 -44.81
CA THR A 179 -12.68 -59.72 -43.88
C THR A 179 -12.01 -58.46 -44.47
N PRO A 180 -12.60 -57.28 -44.30
CA PRO A 180 -12.01 -56.04 -44.77
C PRO A 180 -10.60 -55.86 -44.28
N LEU A 181 -9.71 -55.42 -45.16
CA LEU A 181 -8.36 -55.02 -44.78
C LEU A 181 -8.41 -53.64 -44.06
N VAL A 182 -7.67 -53.51 -43.01
CA VAL A 182 -7.71 -52.32 -42.18
C VAL A 182 -6.32 -51.75 -41.91
N SER A 183 -6.24 -50.42 -41.91
CA SER A 183 -5.14 -49.67 -41.32
C SER A 183 -5.70 -48.66 -40.33
N GLU A 184 -5.03 -48.53 -39.19
CA GLU A 184 -5.47 -47.63 -38.12
C GLU A 184 -4.35 -46.66 -37.72
N ILE A 185 -4.75 -45.49 -37.28
CA ILE A 185 -3.89 -44.50 -36.62
C ILE A 185 -4.59 -44.02 -35.38
N ILE A 186 -3.81 -43.68 -34.33
CA ILE A 186 -4.28 -43.01 -33.14
C ILE A 186 -3.99 -41.54 -33.31
N LEU A 187 -5.04 -40.74 -33.21
CA LEU A 187 -4.92 -39.27 -33.36
C LEU A 187 -4.48 -38.64 -32.05
N ASP A 188 -3.57 -37.73 -32.12
CA ASP A 188 -3.20 -36.84 -31.03
C ASP A 188 -3.61 -35.41 -31.33
N VAL A 189 -4.10 -34.69 -30.31
CA VAL A 189 -4.67 -33.34 -30.47
C VAL A 189 -4.16 -32.42 -29.38
N ASN A 190 -3.61 -31.29 -29.76
CA ASN A 190 -3.30 -30.18 -28.88
C ASN A 190 -4.60 -29.43 -28.54
N LEU A 191 -4.89 -29.31 -27.27
CA LEU A 191 -6.15 -28.80 -26.76
C LEU A 191 -5.98 -27.42 -26.13
N LYS A 192 -6.94 -26.53 -26.34
CA LYS A 192 -7.04 -25.25 -25.67
C LYS A 192 -7.43 -25.42 -24.20
N PRO A 193 -7.12 -24.46 -23.31
CA PRO A 193 -7.72 -24.41 -21.98
C PRO A 193 -9.26 -24.33 -22.10
N LEU A 194 -9.96 -25.06 -21.20
CA LEU A 194 -11.42 -25.02 -21.10
C LEU A 194 -11.89 -24.10 -20.00
N ILE A 195 -11.15 -24.08 -18.91
CA ILE A 195 -11.50 -23.35 -17.69
C ILE A 195 -10.25 -22.61 -17.24
N VAL A 196 -10.43 -21.35 -16.91
CA VAL A 196 -9.46 -20.54 -16.18
C VAL A 196 -10.21 -19.86 -15.05
N ASN A 197 -9.74 -19.98 -13.83
CA ASN A 197 -10.43 -19.44 -12.67
C ASN A 197 -9.45 -19.03 -11.59
N ILE A 198 -9.58 -17.83 -11.08
CA ILE A 198 -8.93 -17.34 -9.85
C ILE A 198 -9.77 -17.89 -8.68
N THR A 199 -9.24 -18.84 -7.92
CA THR A 199 -10.01 -19.65 -6.97
C THR A 199 -10.31 -18.95 -5.66
N ASN A 200 -9.44 -18.03 -5.22
CA ASN A 200 -9.47 -17.40 -3.90
C ASN A 200 -9.69 -15.89 -3.94
N LYS A 201 -10.58 -15.44 -4.85
CA LYS A 201 -11.01 -14.03 -4.92
C LYS A 201 -11.60 -13.59 -3.58
N ARG A 202 -11.15 -12.43 -3.10
CA ARG A 202 -11.66 -11.82 -1.86
C ARG A 202 -12.53 -10.62 -2.20
N ALA A 203 -13.44 -10.28 -1.28
CA ALA A 203 -14.31 -9.11 -1.44
C ALA A 203 -13.51 -7.80 -1.47
N HIS A 204 -12.42 -7.73 -0.70
CA HIS A 204 -11.48 -6.61 -0.67
C HIS A 204 -10.09 -7.09 -0.27
N LEU A 205 -9.09 -6.30 -0.59
CA LEU A 205 -7.69 -6.48 -0.21
C LEU A 205 -7.21 -5.24 0.54
N SER A 206 -6.42 -5.40 1.59
CA SER A 206 -5.77 -4.26 2.24
C SER A 206 -4.44 -3.95 1.55
N ALA A 207 -4.17 -2.69 1.28
CA ALA A 207 -2.91 -2.26 0.67
C ALA A 207 -1.71 -2.65 1.53
N LEU A 208 -0.57 -2.90 0.87
CA LEU A 208 0.71 -3.26 1.48
C LEU A 208 0.72 -4.58 2.26
N ARG A 209 -0.33 -5.39 2.18
CA ARG A 209 -0.36 -6.76 2.72
C ARG A 209 -0.10 -7.76 1.60
N THR A 210 0.64 -8.82 1.90
CA THR A 210 0.91 -9.88 0.94
C THR A 210 -0.26 -10.86 0.89
N TYR A 211 -0.70 -11.21 -0.33
CA TYR A 211 -1.73 -12.19 -0.60
C TYR A 211 -1.21 -13.24 -1.56
N GLU A 212 -1.45 -14.51 -1.26
CA GLU A 212 -1.21 -15.61 -2.18
C GLU A 212 -2.49 -15.84 -2.99
N ILE A 213 -2.42 -15.51 -4.29
CA ILE A 213 -3.55 -15.62 -5.21
C ILE A 213 -3.33 -16.82 -6.11
N GLU A 214 -4.32 -17.68 -6.19
CA GLU A 214 -4.28 -18.91 -6.97
C GLU A 214 -5.13 -18.81 -8.22
N CYS A 215 -4.57 -19.25 -9.34
CA CYS A 215 -5.29 -19.47 -10.58
C CYS A 215 -5.12 -20.90 -11.07
N LEU A 216 -6.23 -21.51 -11.44
CA LEU A 216 -6.29 -22.85 -12.02
C LEU A 216 -6.71 -22.76 -13.48
N SER A 217 -6.01 -23.52 -14.32
CA SER A 217 -6.39 -23.77 -15.71
C SER A 217 -6.53 -25.26 -15.93
N SER A 218 -7.58 -25.68 -16.62
CA SER A 218 -7.80 -27.08 -16.94
C SER A 218 -8.22 -27.30 -18.39
N GLY A 219 -7.94 -28.51 -18.89
CA GLY A 219 -8.37 -29.00 -20.21
C GLY A 219 -7.41 -28.70 -21.35
N SER A 220 -6.25 -28.13 -21.11
CA SER A 220 -5.20 -27.92 -22.10
C SER A 220 -4.32 -29.14 -22.27
N LYS A 221 -3.88 -29.41 -23.49
CA LYS A 221 -2.84 -30.39 -23.84
C LYS A 221 -1.99 -29.86 -25.01
N PRO A 222 -0.66 -29.75 -24.86
CA PRO A 222 0.09 -29.78 -23.62
C PRO A 222 -0.40 -28.75 -22.58
N GLU A 223 0.26 -28.73 -21.44
CA GLU A 223 -0.08 -27.86 -20.30
C GLU A 223 -0.17 -26.39 -20.71
N ALA A 224 -1.19 -25.69 -20.18
CA ALA A 224 -1.32 -24.26 -20.41
C ALA A 224 -0.26 -23.46 -19.67
N VAL A 225 0.22 -22.40 -20.27
CA VAL A 225 1.06 -21.40 -19.62
C VAL A 225 0.16 -20.33 -19.02
N ILE A 226 0.22 -20.18 -17.70
CA ILE A 226 -0.55 -19.16 -16.98
C ILE A 226 0.32 -17.91 -16.82
N THR A 227 -0.26 -16.76 -17.15
CA THR A 227 0.34 -15.44 -17.00
C THR A 227 -0.61 -14.51 -16.25
N TRP A 228 -0.03 -13.61 -15.44
CA TRP A 228 -0.78 -12.66 -14.66
C TRP A 228 -0.63 -11.24 -15.22
N TRP A 229 -1.73 -10.49 -15.22
CA TRP A 229 -1.77 -9.16 -15.77
C TRP A 229 -2.50 -8.20 -14.83
N LYS A 230 -1.94 -7.01 -14.66
CA LYS A 230 -2.55 -5.91 -13.94
C LYS A 230 -2.86 -4.78 -14.93
N GLY A 231 -4.13 -4.62 -15.29
CA GLY A 231 -4.49 -3.80 -16.43
C GLY A 231 -3.79 -4.28 -17.69
N THR A 232 -2.93 -3.46 -18.30
CA THR A 232 -2.14 -3.79 -19.49
C THR A 232 -0.73 -4.32 -19.21
N HIS A 233 -0.30 -4.37 -17.95
CA HIS A 233 1.06 -4.73 -17.56
C HIS A 233 1.12 -6.17 -17.05
N GLN A 234 2.07 -6.96 -17.56
CA GLN A 234 2.31 -8.32 -17.11
C GLN A 234 3.10 -8.34 -15.79
N VAL A 235 2.62 -9.11 -14.81
CA VAL A 235 3.29 -9.34 -13.53
C VAL A 235 4.17 -10.59 -13.64
N LYS A 236 5.49 -10.42 -13.86
CA LYS A 236 6.41 -11.54 -14.19
C LYS A 236 7.11 -12.16 -12.98
N HIS A 237 7.41 -11.38 -11.95
CA HIS A 237 8.41 -11.78 -10.94
C HIS A 237 7.88 -12.49 -9.69
N MET A 238 6.56 -12.58 -9.54
CA MET A 238 5.93 -13.11 -8.31
C MET A 238 5.03 -14.32 -8.55
N ALA A 239 4.97 -14.82 -9.77
CA ALA A 239 4.14 -15.97 -10.14
C ALA A 239 4.97 -17.24 -10.24
N ARG A 240 4.45 -18.34 -9.66
CA ARG A 240 5.02 -19.69 -9.79
C ARG A 240 3.96 -20.61 -10.37
N ASN A 241 4.30 -21.30 -11.48
CA ASN A 241 3.41 -22.23 -12.14
C ASN A 241 3.78 -23.66 -11.73
N PHE A 242 2.78 -24.46 -11.47
CA PHE A 242 2.89 -25.89 -11.10
C PHE A 242 1.96 -26.70 -12.00
N ALA A 243 2.45 -27.81 -12.51
CA ALA A 243 1.60 -28.81 -13.15
C ALA A 243 1.11 -29.78 -12.09
N ASP A 244 -0.17 -29.71 -11.74
CA ASP A 244 -0.77 -30.62 -10.77
C ASP A 244 -1.08 -31.98 -11.41
N SER A 245 -1.43 -31.98 -12.70
CA SER A 245 -1.70 -33.15 -13.53
C SER A 245 -1.52 -32.78 -15.01
N PRO A 246 -1.46 -33.75 -15.93
CA PRO A 246 -1.27 -33.47 -17.35
C PRO A 246 -2.26 -32.49 -17.97
N ASN A 247 -3.43 -32.31 -17.34
CA ASN A 247 -4.51 -31.44 -17.86
C ASN A 247 -4.84 -30.26 -16.93
N VAL A 248 -4.13 -30.08 -15.83
CA VAL A 248 -4.40 -29.02 -14.84
C VAL A 248 -3.11 -28.30 -14.50
N THR A 249 -3.10 -27.03 -14.76
CA THR A 249 -2.01 -26.13 -14.39
C THR A 249 -2.49 -25.17 -13.31
N ARG A 250 -1.70 -25.02 -12.26
CA ARG A 250 -1.90 -24.10 -11.15
C ARG A 250 -0.84 -23.01 -11.19
N SER A 251 -1.23 -21.79 -10.95
CA SER A 251 -0.32 -20.65 -10.76
C SER A 251 -0.59 -19.97 -9.45
N MET A 252 0.46 -19.79 -8.65
CA MET A 252 0.42 -19.02 -7.41
C MET A 252 1.10 -17.67 -7.63
N LEU A 253 0.38 -16.58 -7.37
CA LEU A 253 0.88 -15.21 -7.43
C LEU A 253 0.99 -14.66 -6.02
N SER A 254 2.20 -14.31 -5.58
CA SER A 254 2.40 -13.51 -4.36
C SER A 254 2.17 -12.05 -4.71
N TYR A 255 1.06 -11.49 -4.27
CA TYR A 255 0.59 -10.18 -4.66
C TYR A 255 0.50 -9.21 -3.49
N VAL A 256 1.12 -8.04 -3.63
CA VAL A 256 1.03 -6.93 -2.69
C VAL A 256 0.28 -5.79 -3.35
N PRO A 257 -1.01 -5.59 -3.04
CA PRO A 257 -1.78 -4.51 -3.63
C PRO A 257 -1.28 -3.15 -3.15
N THR A 258 -1.28 -2.20 -4.06
CA THR A 258 -0.98 -0.78 -3.81
C THR A 258 -2.26 0.05 -3.87
N ILE A 259 -2.23 1.26 -3.36
CA ILE A 259 -3.35 2.22 -3.44
C ILE A 259 -3.78 2.43 -4.91
N GLU A 260 -2.80 2.42 -5.82
CA GLU A 260 -3.04 2.63 -7.25
C GLU A 260 -3.73 1.44 -7.94
N ASP A 261 -3.87 0.32 -7.25
CA ASP A 261 -4.52 -0.88 -7.79
C ASP A 261 -6.02 -0.90 -7.52
N ASP A 262 -6.50 0.02 -6.69
CA ASP A 262 -7.93 0.18 -6.42
C ASP A 262 -8.71 0.46 -7.71
N GLY A 263 -9.76 -0.32 -7.98
CA GLY A 263 -10.56 -0.23 -9.19
C GLY A 263 -9.94 -0.85 -10.45
N LYS A 264 -8.72 -1.41 -10.39
CA LYS A 264 -8.11 -2.12 -11.53
C LYS A 264 -8.50 -3.59 -11.58
N PHE A 265 -8.22 -4.21 -12.71
CA PHE A 265 -8.41 -5.65 -12.88
C PHE A 265 -7.08 -6.39 -12.74
N LEU A 266 -7.11 -7.44 -11.93
CA LEU A 266 -6.11 -8.49 -11.94
C LEU A 266 -6.63 -9.63 -12.81
N THR A 267 -5.89 -9.96 -13.86
CA THR A 267 -6.30 -10.96 -14.86
C THR A 267 -5.34 -12.15 -14.80
N CYS A 268 -5.92 -13.33 -14.69
CA CYS A 268 -5.24 -14.59 -14.93
C CYS A 268 -5.54 -15.02 -16.36
N ARG A 269 -4.50 -15.19 -17.19
CA ARG A 269 -4.59 -15.61 -18.58
C ARG A 269 -3.84 -16.92 -18.75
N ALA A 270 -4.55 -17.95 -19.21
CA ALA A 270 -3.96 -19.23 -19.58
C ALA A 270 -4.02 -19.43 -21.08
N GLU A 271 -2.93 -19.87 -21.70
CA GLU A 271 -2.86 -20.17 -23.12
C GLU A 271 -2.03 -21.42 -23.38
N ASN A 272 -2.40 -22.17 -24.39
CA ASN A 272 -1.55 -23.24 -24.90
C ASN A 272 -0.61 -22.64 -25.97
N PRO A 273 0.71 -22.65 -25.75
CA PRO A 273 1.66 -22.01 -26.66
C PRO A 273 1.70 -22.65 -28.06
N VAL A 274 1.24 -23.91 -28.18
CA VAL A 274 1.22 -24.64 -29.46
C VAL A 274 -0.03 -24.33 -30.27
N VAL A 275 -1.12 -23.93 -29.60
CA VAL A 275 -2.41 -23.69 -30.25
C VAL A 275 -2.64 -22.18 -30.38
N PRO A 276 -2.63 -21.62 -31.59
CA PRO A 276 -2.85 -20.19 -31.79
C PRO A 276 -4.22 -19.73 -31.25
N ASN A 277 -4.27 -18.53 -30.69
CA ASN A 277 -5.50 -17.92 -30.18
C ASN A 277 -6.23 -18.78 -29.14
N SER A 278 -5.48 -19.54 -28.35
CA SER A 278 -6.02 -20.44 -27.31
C SER A 278 -6.25 -19.76 -25.97
N ALA A 279 -5.91 -18.48 -25.82
CA ALA A 279 -5.94 -17.78 -24.56
C ALA A 279 -7.36 -17.66 -23.99
N LEU A 280 -7.48 -18.00 -22.71
CA LEU A 280 -8.66 -17.82 -21.90
C LEU A 280 -8.29 -16.98 -20.67
N GLU A 281 -9.17 -16.09 -20.24
CA GLU A 281 -8.91 -15.14 -19.17
C GLU A 281 -10.00 -15.17 -18.10
N ASP A 282 -9.57 -15.07 -16.83
CA ASP A 282 -10.44 -14.74 -15.72
C ASP A 282 -9.99 -13.42 -15.09
N LYS A 283 -10.92 -12.48 -14.95
CA LYS A 283 -10.68 -11.12 -14.47
C LYS A 283 -11.27 -10.94 -13.08
N TRP A 284 -10.48 -10.36 -12.20
CA TRP A 284 -10.91 -9.98 -10.87
C TRP A 284 -10.78 -8.46 -10.69
N HIS A 285 -11.92 -7.81 -10.46
CA HIS A 285 -11.95 -6.39 -10.12
C HIS A 285 -11.45 -6.20 -8.69
N LEU A 286 -10.33 -5.49 -8.52
CA LEU A 286 -9.71 -5.25 -7.23
C LEU A 286 -10.42 -4.11 -6.50
N LEU A 287 -10.83 -4.38 -5.28
CA LEU A 287 -11.25 -3.39 -4.31
C LEU A 287 -10.17 -3.33 -3.24
N VAL A 288 -9.36 -2.28 -3.28
CA VAL A 288 -8.22 -2.16 -2.36
C VAL A 288 -8.56 -1.16 -1.25
N TYR A 289 -8.55 -1.66 -0.02
CA TYR A 289 -8.70 -0.84 1.17
C TYR A 289 -7.35 -0.30 1.60
N TYR A 290 -7.31 0.97 1.98
CA TYR A 290 -6.09 1.63 2.44
C TYR A 290 -6.38 2.73 3.45
N ALA A 291 -5.41 2.98 4.34
CA ALA A 291 -5.47 4.10 5.26
C ALA A 291 -5.55 5.42 4.50
N PRO A 292 -6.23 6.44 5.04
CA PRO A 292 -6.40 7.72 4.36
C PRO A 292 -5.07 8.34 3.92
N VAL A 293 -5.02 8.84 2.71
CA VAL A 293 -3.96 9.75 2.23
C VAL A 293 -4.49 11.16 2.38
N VAL A 294 -3.83 11.95 3.24
CA VAL A 294 -4.34 13.25 3.69
C VAL A 294 -3.40 14.36 3.25
N SER A 295 -3.94 15.41 2.67
CA SER A 295 -3.23 16.65 2.38
C SER A 295 -4.04 17.86 2.82
N ILE A 296 -3.35 18.89 3.30
CA ILE A 296 -3.92 20.17 3.69
C ILE A 296 -3.47 21.25 2.70
N LYS A 297 -4.39 22.12 2.34
CA LYS A 297 -4.12 23.27 1.47
C LYS A 297 -4.71 24.53 2.07
N LEU A 298 -3.99 25.65 1.95
CA LEU A 298 -4.56 26.97 2.17
C LEU A 298 -5.54 27.26 1.02
N GLY A 299 -6.64 27.94 1.31
CA GLY A 299 -7.64 28.29 0.31
C GLY A 299 -7.03 28.98 -0.91
N SER A 300 -7.47 28.58 -2.09
CA SER A 300 -6.86 28.94 -3.38
C SER A 300 -6.84 30.46 -3.67
N SER A 301 -7.73 31.23 -3.03
CA SER A 301 -7.78 32.68 -3.15
C SER A 301 -6.81 33.42 -2.21
N LEU A 302 -6.19 32.72 -1.26
CA LEU A 302 -5.32 33.29 -0.24
C LEU A 302 -3.84 33.15 -0.62
N LYS A 303 -3.07 34.20 -0.34
CA LYS A 303 -1.61 34.19 -0.47
C LYS A 303 -1.00 34.06 0.92
N ALA A 304 -0.26 32.99 1.16
CA ALA A 304 0.34 32.69 2.46
C ALA A 304 1.17 33.85 3.05
N ASN A 305 1.74 34.69 2.19
CA ASN A 305 2.62 35.81 2.59
C ASN A 305 1.88 37.17 2.69
N ASP A 306 0.53 37.18 2.66
CA ASP A 306 -0.25 38.44 2.61
C ASP A 306 -1.51 38.36 3.48
N ILE A 307 -1.45 37.58 4.55
CA ILE A 307 -2.56 37.43 5.49
C ILE A 307 -2.35 38.41 6.64
N ASN A 308 -3.28 39.32 6.81
CA ASN A 308 -3.21 40.37 7.82
C ASN A 308 -4.10 40.00 9.02
N GLU A 309 -3.80 40.59 10.16
CA GLU A 309 -4.67 40.52 11.34
C GLU A 309 -6.06 41.10 11.00
N GLY A 310 -7.09 40.33 11.28
CA GLY A 310 -8.49 40.63 10.95
C GLY A 310 -9.02 39.96 9.69
N ASP A 311 -8.16 39.32 8.87
CA ASP A 311 -8.58 38.59 7.68
C ASP A 311 -9.26 37.28 8.07
N ASP A 312 -10.09 36.75 7.16
CA ASP A 312 -10.65 35.41 7.26
C ASP A 312 -9.79 34.44 6.44
N VAL A 313 -9.39 33.34 7.07
CA VAL A 313 -8.52 32.31 6.48
C VAL A 313 -9.23 30.98 6.48
N TYR A 314 -9.11 30.22 5.38
CA TYR A 314 -9.65 28.86 5.33
C TYR A 314 -8.64 27.86 4.81
N PHE A 315 -8.72 26.66 5.35
CA PHE A 315 -7.94 25.50 4.92
C PHE A 315 -8.89 24.40 4.43
N GLU A 316 -8.45 23.65 3.46
CA GLU A 316 -9.11 22.49 2.91
C GLU A 316 -8.29 21.24 3.22
N CYS A 317 -8.95 20.21 3.72
CA CYS A 317 -8.36 18.90 3.98
C CYS A 317 -8.81 17.93 2.88
N GLU A 318 -7.92 17.63 1.95
CA GLU A 318 -8.17 16.64 0.92
C GLU A 318 -7.86 15.25 1.48
N VAL A 319 -8.83 14.34 1.41
CA VAL A 319 -8.72 12.98 1.91
C VAL A 319 -9.05 12.00 0.80
N ARG A 320 -8.08 11.16 0.42
CA ARG A 320 -8.29 9.99 -0.42
C ARG A 320 -8.26 8.76 0.47
N ALA A 321 -9.33 8.00 0.53
CA ALA A 321 -9.46 6.83 1.38
C ALA A 321 -10.42 5.80 0.81
N ASN A 322 -10.10 4.54 0.96
CA ASN A 322 -11.01 3.44 0.71
C ASN A 322 -10.89 2.42 1.86
N PRO A 323 -11.95 2.17 2.65
CA PRO A 323 -13.24 2.85 2.65
C PRO A 323 -13.15 4.34 3.05
N LYS A 324 -14.20 5.09 2.81
CA LYS A 324 -14.27 6.50 3.20
C LYS A 324 -13.94 6.68 4.69
N SER A 325 -13.27 7.78 5.02
CA SER A 325 -12.97 8.12 6.40
C SER A 325 -14.24 8.39 7.18
N TYR A 326 -14.33 7.84 8.41
CA TYR A 326 -15.43 8.09 9.35
C TYR A 326 -15.10 9.22 10.34
N LYS A 327 -13.83 9.62 10.44
CA LYS A 327 -13.36 10.66 11.35
C LYS A 327 -12.38 11.58 10.65
N LEU A 328 -12.56 12.89 10.83
CA LEU A 328 -11.63 13.93 10.41
C LEU A 328 -11.44 14.91 11.57
N LEU A 329 -10.19 15.23 11.88
CA LEU A 329 -9.81 16.12 12.98
C LEU A 329 -8.82 17.16 12.47
N TRP A 330 -8.86 18.35 13.08
CA TRP A 330 -7.96 19.45 12.82
C TRP A 330 -7.04 19.71 14.00
N PHE A 331 -5.81 20.09 13.71
CA PHE A 331 -4.80 20.38 14.72
C PHE A 331 -4.12 21.72 14.44
N LYS A 332 -3.78 22.40 15.54
CA LYS A 332 -2.90 23.55 15.53
C LYS A 332 -1.76 23.30 16.50
N ASP A 333 -0.50 23.45 16.02
CA ASP A 333 0.71 23.21 16.83
C ASP A 333 0.67 21.86 17.59
N GLY A 334 0.11 20.82 16.92
CA GLY A 334 -0.07 19.48 17.47
C GLY A 334 -1.23 19.29 18.45
N LYS A 335 -1.98 20.35 18.77
CA LYS A 335 -3.17 20.30 19.64
C LYS A 335 -4.44 20.23 18.80
N GLU A 336 -5.37 19.36 19.20
CA GLU A 336 -6.67 19.23 18.52
C GLU A 336 -7.49 20.52 18.61
N LEU A 337 -8.01 20.93 17.47
CA LEU A 337 -8.90 22.07 17.34
C LEU A 337 -10.36 21.61 17.40
N HIS A 338 -11.12 22.28 18.26
CA HIS A 338 -12.56 22.11 18.33
C HIS A 338 -13.27 23.34 17.78
N GLN A 339 -14.47 23.13 17.25
CA GLN A 339 -15.30 24.24 16.81
C GLN A 339 -15.56 25.21 17.96
N ASN A 340 -15.24 26.47 17.74
CA ASN A 340 -15.46 27.55 18.70
C ASN A 340 -15.78 28.85 17.94
N ALA A 341 -17.06 29.11 17.77
CA ALA A 341 -17.52 30.28 17.02
C ALA A 341 -17.13 31.60 17.68
N THR A 342 -17.02 31.63 19.03
CA THR A 342 -16.58 32.85 19.74
C THR A 342 -15.11 33.15 19.55
N ALA A 343 -14.30 32.13 19.30
CA ALA A 343 -12.89 32.26 18.94
C ALA A 343 -12.66 32.32 17.40
N GLY A 344 -13.72 32.39 16.60
CA GLY A 344 -13.65 32.44 15.15
C GLY A 344 -13.23 31.13 14.48
N ILE A 345 -13.33 29.97 15.20
CA ILE A 345 -12.96 28.64 14.65
C ILE A 345 -14.22 27.92 14.21
N ILE A 346 -14.39 27.73 12.90
CA ILE A 346 -15.56 27.10 12.30
C ILE A 346 -15.10 25.88 11.47
N LEU A 347 -15.78 24.75 11.64
CA LEU A 347 -15.51 23.49 10.95
C LEU A 347 -16.72 23.07 10.07
N PRO A 348 -16.94 23.74 8.93
CA PRO A 348 -18.09 23.45 8.08
C PRO A 348 -17.92 22.06 7.43
N GLY A 349 -18.80 21.11 7.78
CA GLY A 349 -18.79 19.76 7.22
C GLY A 349 -17.54 18.92 7.50
N GLY A 350 -16.64 19.38 8.37
CA GLY A 350 -15.42 18.68 8.78
C GLY A 350 -14.25 18.73 7.81
N GLN A 351 -14.47 18.90 6.50
CA GLN A 351 -13.39 18.93 5.50
C GLN A 351 -12.70 20.30 5.35
N SER A 352 -13.31 21.34 5.88
CA SER A 352 -12.76 22.69 5.84
C SER A 352 -12.60 23.24 7.25
N LEU A 353 -11.55 24.01 7.48
CA LEU A 353 -11.33 24.81 8.68
C LEU A 353 -11.38 26.28 8.27
N VAL A 354 -12.27 27.05 8.87
CA VAL A 354 -12.35 28.49 8.68
C VAL A 354 -11.94 29.18 9.98
N LEU A 355 -11.00 30.11 9.85
CA LEU A 355 -10.55 30.98 10.92
C LEU A 355 -11.04 32.40 10.59
N GLN A 356 -11.96 32.93 11.37
CA GLN A 356 -12.49 34.28 11.19
C GLN A 356 -11.67 35.27 11.99
N SER A 357 -11.42 36.45 11.39
CA SER A 357 -10.72 37.57 12.02
C SER A 357 -9.42 37.14 12.70
N VAL A 358 -8.52 36.51 11.93
CA VAL A 358 -7.26 35.97 12.46
C VAL A 358 -6.45 37.02 13.22
N THR A 359 -5.84 36.59 14.30
CA THR A 359 -4.96 37.41 15.13
C THR A 359 -3.54 36.86 15.11
N LYS A 360 -2.59 37.57 15.70
CA LYS A 360 -1.23 37.03 15.89
C LYS A 360 -1.22 35.66 16.58
N ALA A 361 -2.21 35.41 17.48
CA ALA A 361 -2.34 34.13 18.16
C ALA A 361 -2.84 33.00 17.24
N SER A 362 -3.42 33.35 16.09
CA SER A 362 -3.84 32.38 15.07
C SER A 362 -2.68 31.85 14.25
N ALA A 363 -1.52 32.51 14.25
CA ALA A 363 -0.31 32.02 13.61
C ALA A 363 0.14 30.67 14.23
N GLY A 364 0.69 29.79 13.42
CA GLY A 364 1.14 28.45 13.85
C GLY A 364 1.04 27.41 12.74
N GLU A 365 1.29 26.16 13.07
CA GLU A 365 1.25 25.02 12.14
C GLU A 365 -0.11 24.31 12.21
N TYR A 366 -0.76 24.23 11.06
CA TYR A 366 -2.06 23.58 10.92
C TYR A 366 -1.93 22.27 10.17
N SER A 367 -2.58 21.23 10.67
CA SER A 367 -2.67 19.93 10.03
C SER A 367 -4.05 19.30 10.22
N CYS A 368 -4.40 18.36 9.34
CA CYS A 368 -5.62 17.58 9.47
C CYS A 368 -5.31 16.07 9.50
N MET A 369 -6.12 15.32 10.21
CA MET A 369 -6.01 13.87 10.35
C MET A 369 -7.31 13.23 9.94
N ALA A 370 -7.23 12.17 9.13
CA ALA A 370 -8.37 11.33 8.81
C ALA A 370 -8.15 9.89 9.27
N ALA A 371 -9.24 9.19 9.58
CA ALA A 371 -9.20 7.79 10.00
C ALA A 371 -10.28 6.97 9.29
N ASN A 372 -9.94 5.76 8.89
CA ASN A 372 -10.84 4.71 8.45
C ASN A 372 -10.48 3.38 9.13
N VAL A 373 -11.09 2.28 8.73
CA VAL A 373 -10.86 0.95 9.33
C VAL A 373 -9.45 0.40 9.08
N GLU A 374 -8.75 0.89 8.04
CA GLU A 374 -7.38 0.48 7.71
C GLU A 374 -6.32 1.28 8.49
N GLY A 375 -6.70 2.43 9.08
CA GLY A 375 -5.79 3.22 9.90
C GLY A 375 -6.11 4.70 9.94
N LYS A 376 -5.13 5.46 10.48
CA LYS A 376 -5.17 6.92 10.59
C LYS A 376 -3.94 7.52 9.93
N SER A 377 -4.11 8.69 9.31
CA SER A 377 -3.02 9.46 8.73
C SER A 377 -3.22 10.94 8.97
N THR A 378 -2.11 11.64 9.16
CA THR A 378 -2.08 13.10 9.36
C THR A 378 -1.37 13.75 8.18
N SER A 379 -1.86 14.89 7.73
CA SER A 379 -1.24 15.68 6.67
C SER A 379 0.11 16.24 7.12
N ARG A 380 0.94 16.61 6.16
CA ARG A 380 2.06 17.53 6.44
C ARG A 380 1.49 18.86 6.93
N PRO A 381 2.12 19.51 7.95
CA PRO A 381 1.62 20.78 8.45
C PRO A 381 1.80 21.91 7.41
N VAL A 382 0.88 22.87 7.45
CA VAL A 382 0.96 24.14 6.73
C VAL A 382 1.07 25.27 7.75
N THR A 383 2.09 26.10 7.61
CA THR A 383 2.32 27.23 8.51
C THR A 383 1.46 28.42 8.09
N LEU A 384 0.65 28.91 9.03
CA LEU A 384 -0.06 30.19 8.91
C LEU A 384 0.79 31.28 9.53
N GLU A 385 1.15 32.27 8.74
CA GLU A 385 1.78 33.49 9.19
C GLU A 385 0.78 34.64 9.13
N VAL A 386 0.63 35.35 10.25
CA VAL A 386 -0.27 36.52 10.33
C VAL A 386 0.57 37.79 10.45
N MET A 387 0.27 38.73 9.59
CA MET A 387 0.94 40.03 9.59
C MET A 387 0.15 41.02 10.46
N TYR A 388 0.87 41.79 11.28
CA TYR A 388 0.26 42.75 12.19
C TYR A 388 1.12 43.99 12.40
N ALA A 389 0.45 45.10 12.75
CA ALA A 389 1.11 46.35 13.08
C ALA A 389 1.93 46.22 14.38
N PRO A 390 2.97 47.03 14.59
CA PRO A 390 3.80 46.94 15.78
C PRO A 390 3.02 47.08 17.09
N ILE A 391 3.42 46.32 18.08
CA ILE A 391 2.92 46.35 19.48
C ILE A 391 4.09 46.32 20.45
N CYS A 392 3.97 46.96 21.61
CA CYS A 392 5.03 46.93 22.63
C CYS A 392 5.34 45.53 23.08
N LYS A 393 6.60 45.20 23.23
CA LYS A 393 7.08 43.89 23.69
C LYS A 393 6.57 43.56 25.11
N ASP A 394 6.67 44.55 25.98
CA ASP A 394 6.35 44.42 27.41
C ASP A 394 4.90 44.83 27.73
N GLY A 395 4.04 44.87 26.71
CA GLY A 395 2.66 45.32 26.83
C GLY A 395 2.52 46.84 26.86
N SER A 396 1.36 47.33 27.32
CA SER A 396 1.05 48.78 27.38
C SER A 396 1.41 49.41 28.76
N SER A 397 2.13 48.72 29.63
CA SER A 397 2.55 49.26 30.92
C SER A 397 3.58 50.35 30.76
N THR A 398 3.41 51.47 31.46
CA THR A 398 4.36 52.54 31.48
C THR A 398 5.60 52.14 32.29
N GLN A 399 6.76 52.20 31.66
CA GLN A 399 8.01 51.96 32.34
C GLN A 399 8.47 53.23 33.05
N VAL A 400 8.69 53.17 34.37
CA VAL A 400 9.17 54.31 35.12
C VAL A 400 10.71 54.27 35.18
N VAL A 401 11.37 55.32 34.78
CA VAL A 401 12.82 55.42 34.74
C VAL A 401 13.28 56.67 35.50
N GLY A 402 14.10 56.50 36.51
CA GLY A 402 14.70 57.59 37.24
C GLY A 402 15.98 58.13 36.55
N ALA A 403 16.12 59.40 36.52
CA ALA A 403 17.32 60.10 36.01
C ALA A 403 17.72 61.22 36.93
N LEU A 404 19.03 61.49 37.02
CA LEU A 404 19.54 62.69 37.64
C LEU A 404 19.59 63.83 36.62
N LYS A 405 19.57 65.08 37.09
CA LYS A 405 19.80 66.21 36.25
C LYS A 405 21.17 66.11 35.59
N HIS A 406 21.23 66.32 34.26
CA HIS A 406 22.43 66.16 33.42
C HIS A 406 22.97 64.69 33.30
N GLU A 407 22.25 63.71 33.75
CA GLU A 407 22.56 62.27 33.53
C GLU A 407 21.93 61.81 32.23
N THR A 408 22.73 61.12 31.40
CA THR A 408 22.18 60.50 30.17
C THR A 408 21.69 59.08 30.45
N ILE A 409 20.40 58.86 30.30
CA ILE A 409 19.77 57.56 30.40
C ILE A 409 19.51 56.99 29.00
N SER A 410 19.49 55.64 28.89
CA SER A 410 19.24 54.96 27.62
C SER A 410 17.88 54.27 27.68
N LEU A 411 16.88 54.77 26.94
CA LEU A 411 15.56 54.20 26.82
C LEU A 411 15.54 53.24 25.64
N VAL A 412 15.08 52.00 25.82
CA VAL A 412 14.98 50.98 24.78
C VAL A 412 13.53 50.64 24.52
N CYS A 413 13.04 51.08 23.35
CA CYS A 413 11.72 50.76 22.87
C CYS A 413 11.72 49.43 22.13
N GLY A 414 11.24 48.38 22.72
CA GLY A 414 11.07 47.08 22.09
C GLY A 414 9.66 46.86 21.55
N VAL A 415 9.55 46.45 20.28
CA VAL A 415 8.26 46.16 19.65
C VAL A 415 8.29 44.79 18.94
N GLN A 416 7.16 44.15 18.93
CA GLN A 416 6.91 42.95 18.13
C GLN A 416 6.04 43.35 16.94
N SER A 417 6.39 42.90 15.74
CA SER A 417 5.61 43.13 14.52
C SER A 417 5.97 42.12 13.43
N LYS A 418 5.06 41.91 12.52
CA LYS A 418 5.32 41.18 11.28
C LYS A 418 4.62 41.93 10.13
N PRO A 419 5.32 42.39 9.13
CA PRO A 419 6.80 42.43 8.99
C PRO A 419 7.49 43.37 9.97
N PRO A 420 8.83 43.37 10.00
CA PRO A 420 9.62 44.29 10.86
C PRO A 420 9.22 45.75 10.71
N PRO A 421 9.38 46.56 11.77
CA PRO A 421 9.09 47.98 11.69
C PRO A 421 10.04 48.66 10.71
N MET A 422 9.50 49.60 9.93
CA MET A 422 10.26 50.40 8.96
C MET A 422 10.82 51.66 9.60
N THR A 423 10.05 52.25 10.52
CA THR A 423 10.39 53.52 11.16
C THR A 423 9.98 53.53 12.62
N PHE A 424 10.75 54.25 13.43
CA PHE A 424 10.43 54.61 14.80
C PHE A 424 10.30 56.11 14.92
N HIS A 425 9.37 56.54 15.78
CA HIS A 425 9.16 57.94 16.11
C HIS A 425 9.05 58.10 17.62
N TRP A 426 9.76 59.06 18.19
CA TRP A 426 9.75 59.36 19.60
C TRP A 426 9.10 60.72 19.85
N THR A 427 8.24 60.79 20.87
CA THR A 427 7.59 62.00 21.33
C THR A 427 7.79 62.16 22.80
N PHE A 428 7.88 63.40 23.26
CA PHE A 428 7.97 63.78 24.64
C PHE A 428 6.78 64.64 25.00
N ASN A 429 6.16 64.38 26.13
CA ASN A 429 5.04 65.13 26.66
C ASN A 429 5.36 65.58 28.09
N ASN A 430 5.39 66.90 28.28
CA ASN A 430 5.42 67.56 29.56
C ASN A 430 4.40 68.68 29.57
N SER A 431 3.55 68.70 30.60
CA SER A 431 2.59 69.77 30.86
C SER A 431 1.65 70.16 29.70
N GLY A 432 1.32 69.21 28.79
CA GLY A 432 0.39 69.40 27.69
C GLY A 432 0.96 69.66 26.30
N GLU A 433 2.23 69.87 26.17
CA GLU A 433 2.88 70.00 24.84
C GLU A 433 3.52 68.73 24.40
N LEU A 434 3.10 68.21 23.23
CA LEU A 434 3.66 67.03 22.61
C LEU A 434 4.77 67.46 21.65
N MET A 435 6.02 67.18 21.99
CA MET A 435 7.18 67.50 21.16
C MET A 435 7.73 66.26 20.48
N SER A 436 8.10 66.36 19.20
CA SER A 436 8.77 65.26 18.49
C SER A 436 10.26 65.27 18.80
N VAL A 437 10.81 64.14 19.20
CA VAL A 437 12.25 63.98 19.40
C VAL A 437 12.93 63.79 18.03
N PRO A 438 13.96 64.63 17.69
CA PRO A 438 14.65 64.52 16.41
C PRO A 438 15.27 63.15 16.19
N ALA A 439 15.18 62.61 14.96
CA ALA A 439 15.70 61.31 14.58
C ALA A 439 17.22 61.13 14.82
N THR A 440 17.96 62.22 14.92
CA THR A 440 19.39 62.25 15.23
C THR A 440 19.71 61.84 16.68
N ARG A 441 18.72 61.87 17.58
CA ARG A 441 18.88 61.48 18.99
C ARG A 441 18.52 60.05 19.33
N PHE A 442 18.08 59.24 18.37
CA PHE A 442 17.79 57.83 18.60
C PHE A 442 18.34 56.96 17.49
N ALA A 443 18.63 55.70 17.80
CA ALA A 443 19.12 54.72 16.85
C ALA A 443 18.20 53.46 16.86
N GLN A 444 18.05 52.82 15.69
CA GLN A 444 17.41 51.53 15.63
C GLN A 444 18.29 50.46 16.30
N VAL A 445 17.73 49.75 17.24
CA VAL A 445 18.37 48.59 17.89
C VAL A 445 17.89 47.32 17.19
N LYS A 446 18.78 46.65 16.44
CA LYS A 446 18.51 45.28 15.98
C LYS A 446 18.64 44.34 17.18
N PRO A 447 17.80 43.31 17.32
CA PRO A 447 17.97 42.34 18.39
C PRO A 447 19.37 41.75 18.24
N LEU A 448 20.16 41.76 19.32
CA LEU A 448 21.37 40.95 19.38
C LEU A 448 20.94 39.52 19.23
N SER A 449 21.28 38.95 18.07
CA SER A 449 21.22 37.54 17.71
C SER A 449 20.98 36.62 18.87
N LEU A 450 19.76 36.08 18.97
CA LEU A 450 19.53 34.74 19.47
C LEU A 450 18.16 34.27 18.98
N ILE A 451 18.13 33.11 18.51
CA ILE A 451 17.23 32.31 17.69
C ILE A 451 15.71 32.34 18.06
N THR A 452 15.28 33.06 19.08
CA THR A 452 13.90 32.97 19.61
C THR A 452 13.14 34.29 19.83
N SER A 453 13.72 35.46 19.60
CA SER A 453 13.02 36.73 19.87
C SER A 453 12.79 37.57 18.63
N HIS A 454 11.57 37.54 18.08
CA HIS A 454 11.11 38.37 16.95
C HIS A 454 10.78 39.81 17.37
N TRP A 455 11.63 40.46 18.16
CA TRP A 455 11.42 41.85 18.52
C TRP A 455 12.43 42.77 17.82
N HIS A 456 12.00 43.98 17.54
CA HIS A 456 12.81 45.05 16.98
C HIS A 456 12.77 46.23 17.91
N GLY A 457 13.81 47.01 17.96
CA GLY A 457 13.85 48.13 18.91
C GLY A 457 14.53 49.36 18.39
N SER A 458 14.21 50.45 19.03
CA SER A 458 14.87 51.74 18.90
C SER A 458 15.42 52.21 20.24
N ARG A 459 16.58 52.81 20.27
CA ARG A 459 17.23 53.36 21.46
C ARG A 459 17.24 54.87 21.40
N LEU A 460 16.77 55.52 22.48
CA LEU A 460 16.85 56.95 22.69
C LEU A 460 17.79 57.20 23.87
N ASN A 461 18.85 58.00 23.66
CA ASN A 461 19.65 58.55 24.73
C ASN A 461 19.00 59.89 25.15
N TYR A 462 18.55 59.95 26.39
CA TYR A 462 17.80 61.08 26.96
C TYR A 462 18.55 61.68 28.13
N THR A 463 18.73 63.03 28.16
CA THR A 463 19.46 63.76 29.20
C THR A 463 18.58 64.90 29.73
N PRO A 464 17.97 64.77 30.93
CA PRO A 464 17.23 65.86 31.55
C PRO A 464 18.20 66.99 31.92
N ALA A 465 17.96 68.19 31.43
CA ALA A 465 18.76 69.37 31.72
C ALA A 465 18.11 70.27 32.78
N ASN A 466 16.78 70.26 32.84
CA ASN A 466 16.02 71.11 33.74
C ASN A 466 14.75 70.27 34.26
N ASP A 467 14.01 70.85 35.17
CA ASP A 467 12.87 70.19 35.77
C ASP A 467 11.69 69.98 34.79
N MET A 468 11.68 70.70 33.67
CA MET A 468 10.71 70.55 32.60
C MET A 468 11.01 69.36 31.68
N ASP A 469 12.19 68.74 31.78
CA ASP A 469 12.60 67.56 31.01
C ASP A 469 12.15 66.24 31.68
N TYR A 470 11.52 66.31 32.82
CA TYR A 470 10.85 65.17 33.46
C TYR A 470 9.42 65.09 32.99
N GLY A 471 8.98 63.90 32.51
CA GLY A 471 7.69 63.72 31.91
C GLY A 471 7.55 62.37 31.21
N THR A 472 6.62 62.26 30.27
CA THR A 472 6.38 61.05 29.54
C THR A 472 7.02 61.07 28.15
N VAL A 473 7.90 60.11 27.90
CA VAL A 473 8.47 59.83 26.58
C VAL A 473 7.69 58.67 25.95
N ALA A 474 7.20 58.84 24.74
CA ALA A 474 6.45 57.83 24.01
C ALA A 474 7.18 57.40 22.74
N CYS A 475 7.28 56.08 22.54
CA CYS A 475 7.87 55.49 21.35
C CYS A 475 6.77 54.88 20.48
N TRP A 476 6.77 55.20 19.21
CA TRP A 476 5.87 54.72 18.18
C TRP A 476 6.68 54.00 17.08
N ALA A 477 6.14 52.85 16.62
CA ALA A 477 6.71 52.14 15.48
C ALA A 477 5.68 52.00 14.34
N ARG A 478 6.18 51.93 13.10
CA ARG A 478 5.35 51.73 11.91
C ARG A 478 5.99 50.67 11.01
N ASN A 479 5.14 49.76 10.51
CA ASN A 479 5.49 48.82 9.42
C ASN A 479 4.56 49.04 8.22
N ARG A 480 4.62 48.18 7.19
CA ARG A 480 3.76 48.27 6.00
C ARG A 480 2.27 48.02 6.30
N ILE A 481 1.94 47.32 7.41
CA ILE A 481 0.56 47.04 7.80
C ILE A 481 -0.07 48.24 8.47
N GLY A 482 0.69 49.00 9.25
CA GLY A 482 0.15 50.17 9.92
C GLY A 482 1.09 50.79 10.94
N VAL A 483 0.56 51.80 11.62
CA VAL A 483 1.18 52.44 12.78
C VAL A 483 0.71 51.71 14.04
N GLN A 484 1.57 51.62 15.02
CA GLN A 484 1.26 51.15 16.36
C GLN A 484 0.02 51.88 16.92
N ARG A 485 -0.90 51.13 17.52
CA ARG A 485 -2.15 51.71 18.08
C ARG A 485 -1.92 52.41 19.42
N THR A 486 -1.09 51.81 20.27
CA THR A 486 -0.72 52.34 21.59
C THR A 486 0.78 52.41 21.70
N PRO A 487 1.37 53.59 22.05
CA PRO A 487 2.83 53.74 22.13
C PRO A 487 3.40 52.98 23.33
N CYS A 488 4.71 52.74 23.30
CA CYS A 488 5.44 52.28 24.47
C CYS A 488 5.82 53.53 25.28
N LEU A 489 5.38 53.59 26.55
CA LEU A 489 5.48 54.73 27.41
C LEU A 489 6.62 54.58 28.42
N PHE A 490 7.41 55.64 28.57
CA PHE A 490 8.48 55.77 29.56
C PHE A 490 8.20 57.01 30.39
N GLN A 491 7.95 56.85 31.68
CA GLN A 491 7.78 57.96 32.61
C GLN A 491 9.15 58.32 33.21
N ILE A 492 9.68 59.45 32.84
CA ILE A 492 10.96 59.95 33.36
C ILE A 492 10.68 60.72 34.64
N ILE A 493 11.29 60.30 35.73
CA ILE A 493 11.16 60.92 37.05
C ILE A 493 12.54 61.27 37.63
N VAL A 494 12.60 62.15 38.62
CA VAL A 494 13.81 62.42 39.40
C VAL A 494 14.20 61.12 40.16
N ALA A 495 15.44 60.65 40.01
CA ALA A 495 15.91 59.45 40.66
C ALA A 495 15.94 59.62 42.21
N GLY A 496 15.30 58.70 42.90
CA GLY A 496 15.16 58.65 44.35
C GLY A 496 15.65 57.34 44.98
N LYS A 497 15.55 57.25 46.32
CA LYS A 497 15.75 56.00 47.04
C LYS A 497 14.61 55.05 46.75
N PRO A 498 14.77 53.74 46.87
CA PRO A 498 13.68 52.76 46.73
C PRO A 498 12.63 52.97 47.83
N TYR A 499 11.39 52.58 47.50
CA TYR A 499 10.36 52.50 48.51
C TYR A 499 10.56 51.25 49.38
N PRO A 500 10.05 51.19 50.62
CA PRO A 500 10.10 50.07 51.47
C PRO A 500 9.53 48.81 50.83
N LEU A 501 10.08 47.67 51.15
CA LEU A 501 9.55 46.37 50.79
C LEU A 501 8.12 46.22 51.29
N GLN A 502 7.26 45.45 50.59
CA GLN A 502 5.86 45.31 50.92
C GLN A 502 5.50 43.88 51.25
N ASN A 503 4.41 43.64 52.00
CA ASN A 503 3.86 42.30 52.26
C ASN A 503 4.91 41.33 52.81
N CYS A 504 5.81 41.81 53.67
CA CYS A 504 6.83 40.94 54.26
C CYS A 504 6.21 40.00 55.29
N THR A 505 6.52 38.73 55.18
CA THR A 505 6.10 37.65 56.10
C THR A 505 7.29 36.81 56.52
N ALA A 506 7.36 36.44 57.79
CA ALA A 506 8.37 35.54 58.34
C ALA A 506 7.74 34.21 58.72
N LEU A 507 8.31 33.10 58.25
CA LEU A 507 7.85 31.75 58.52
C LEU A 507 8.99 30.91 59.05
N GLN A 508 8.76 30.10 60.11
CA GLN A 508 9.72 29.13 60.60
C GLN A 508 9.75 27.92 59.67
N SER A 509 10.95 27.48 59.31
CA SER A 509 11.18 26.28 58.50
C SER A 509 12.04 25.29 59.28
N THR A 510 11.70 24.01 59.21
CA THR A 510 12.40 22.91 59.82
C THR A 510 13.07 22.04 58.74
N GLY A 511 14.33 21.60 58.99
CA GLY A 511 15.04 20.71 58.06
C GLY A 511 16.52 21.10 57.83
N PRO A 512 17.35 20.26 57.24
CA PRO A 512 18.77 20.55 57.05
C PRO A 512 18.99 21.70 56.05
N TYR A 513 19.65 22.74 56.55
CA TYR A 513 19.97 23.95 55.75
C TYR A 513 20.86 23.66 54.54
N ALA A 514 21.73 22.65 54.61
CA ALA A 514 22.68 22.25 53.56
C ALA A 514 22.02 21.68 52.27
N TYR A 515 20.78 21.23 52.34
CA TYR A 515 20.12 20.55 51.19
C TYR A 515 19.60 21.49 50.09
N ARG A 516 19.54 22.79 50.36
CA ARG A 516 18.99 23.77 49.41
C ARG A 516 20.03 24.64 48.68
N MET A 517 21.29 24.69 49.14
CA MET A 517 22.30 25.60 48.57
C MET A 517 23.22 24.98 47.52
N GLY A 518 23.06 23.70 47.13
CA GLY A 518 23.82 23.08 46.02
C GLY A 518 25.35 23.12 46.15
N HIS A 519 25.91 23.24 47.37
CA HIS A 519 27.36 23.14 47.63
C HIS A 519 27.72 21.72 48.11
N GLU A 520 28.42 20.98 47.25
CA GLU A 520 28.90 19.61 47.53
C GLU A 520 30.07 19.47 48.50
N ASP A 521 30.52 20.51 49.16
CA ASP A 521 31.71 20.49 50.02
C ASP A 521 31.47 20.97 51.47
N PHE A 522 30.60 20.25 52.20
CA PHE A 522 30.66 20.33 53.68
C PHE A 522 30.46 18.93 54.30
N LYS A 523 31.53 18.38 54.89
CA LYS A 523 31.43 17.19 55.73
C LYS A 523 30.53 17.47 56.92
N ALA A 524 29.46 16.74 57.02
CA ALA A 524 28.55 16.73 58.13
C ALA A 524 29.29 16.30 59.41
N THR A 525 29.62 17.25 60.26
CA THR A 525 29.88 17.03 61.68
C THR A 525 28.88 17.87 62.46
N ASP A 526 28.04 17.20 63.23
CA ASP A 526 26.91 17.66 64.06
C ASP A 526 25.59 17.95 63.36
N SER A 527 24.81 16.90 63.21
CA SER A 527 23.39 16.96 62.91
C SER A 527 22.60 17.39 64.16
N ARG A 528 22.36 18.68 64.29
CA ARG A 528 21.16 19.17 64.99
C ARG A 528 20.29 19.80 63.92
N ASP A 529 19.06 19.34 63.78
CA ASP A 529 18.04 19.99 62.94
C ASP A 529 17.90 21.43 63.43
N ALA A 530 18.56 22.37 62.73
CA ALA A 530 18.51 23.77 63.05
C ALA A 530 17.28 24.37 62.41
N ASP A 531 16.39 24.89 63.22
CA ASP A 531 15.28 25.71 62.74
C ASP A 531 15.81 27.03 62.20
N TRP A 532 15.37 27.46 61.05
CA TRP A 532 15.71 28.76 60.45
C TRP A 532 14.45 29.52 60.05
N LEU A 533 14.59 30.82 59.87
CA LEU A 533 13.49 31.69 59.48
C LEU A 533 13.57 31.97 57.99
N ILE A 534 12.44 31.84 57.27
CA ILE A 534 12.30 32.28 55.90
C ILE A 534 11.46 33.56 55.88
N VAL A 535 12.05 34.66 55.38
CA VAL A 535 11.37 35.94 55.23
C VAL A 535 11.14 36.22 53.75
N ARG A 536 9.88 36.42 53.38
CA ARG A 536 9.48 36.75 52.01
C ARG A 536 8.83 38.12 51.96
N CYS A 537 9.26 38.93 50.99
CA CYS A 537 8.66 40.23 50.73
C CYS A 537 8.31 40.41 49.26
N SER A 538 7.43 41.34 48.97
CA SER A 538 7.21 41.89 47.65
C SER A 538 8.03 43.16 47.52
N GLU A 539 8.49 43.48 46.28
CA GLU A 539 9.21 44.68 45.97
C GLU A 539 8.31 45.90 46.01
N GLY A 540 8.77 47.01 46.59
CA GLY A 540 8.21 48.31 46.43
C GLY A 540 8.66 48.98 45.12
N PHE A 541 8.32 50.24 44.93
CA PHE A 541 8.85 51.03 43.80
C PHE A 541 10.36 51.23 43.96
N ASP A 542 11.12 51.00 42.90
CA ASP A 542 12.59 51.00 42.91
C ASP A 542 13.25 52.42 43.01
N GLY A 543 12.44 53.48 43.10
CA GLY A 543 12.90 54.88 43.07
C GLY A 543 13.31 55.35 41.70
N GLY A 544 12.96 54.60 40.66
CA GLY A 544 13.33 54.84 39.25
C GLY A 544 14.73 54.41 38.88
N LEU A 545 15.47 53.79 39.77
CA LEU A 545 16.80 53.20 39.53
C LEU A 545 16.79 51.72 39.87
N PRO A 546 17.46 50.89 39.07
CA PRO A 546 17.52 49.47 39.31
C PRO A 546 17.97 49.15 40.76
N LEU A 547 17.29 48.24 41.44
CA LEU A 547 17.72 47.74 42.72
C LEU A 547 19.03 46.97 42.56
N THR A 548 19.96 47.19 43.49
CA THR A 548 21.27 46.52 43.53
C THR A 548 21.25 45.32 44.41
N ASN A 549 20.72 45.46 45.63
CA ASN A 549 20.63 44.40 46.62
C ASN A 549 19.46 44.66 47.58
N TYR A 550 19.19 43.67 48.39
CA TYR A 550 18.30 43.73 49.55
C TYR A 550 19.10 43.39 50.81
N GLU A 551 18.76 44.03 51.90
CA GLU A 551 19.43 43.84 53.15
C GLU A 551 18.42 43.50 54.22
N LEU A 552 18.76 42.50 55.07
CA LEU A 552 17.99 42.13 56.23
C LEU A 552 18.89 42.15 57.44
N GLU A 553 18.60 43.05 58.38
CA GLU A 553 19.28 43.19 59.67
C GLU A 553 18.46 42.53 60.78
N VAL A 554 19.12 41.72 61.59
CA VAL A 554 18.49 40.98 62.71
C VAL A 554 18.98 41.60 64.02
N TYR A 555 18.02 42.02 64.87
CA TYR A 555 18.27 42.57 66.20
C TYR A 555 17.67 41.70 67.27
N SER A 556 18.37 41.47 68.38
CA SER A 556 17.84 40.86 69.59
C SER A 556 16.99 41.85 70.35
N GLU A 557 15.76 41.49 70.74
CA GLU A 557 14.86 42.40 71.46
C GLU A 557 15.29 42.64 72.92
N GLU A 558 15.92 41.66 73.57
CA GLU A 558 16.32 41.72 74.99
C GLU A 558 17.44 42.74 75.28
N ASN A 559 18.40 42.89 74.34
CA ASN A 559 19.57 43.75 74.55
C ASN A 559 19.81 44.78 73.44
N VAL A 560 18.89 44.93 72.48
CA VAL A 560 18.94 45.88 71.30
C VAL A 560 20.31 45.86 70.61
N TYR A 561 20.97 44.69 70.52
CA TYR A 561 22.19 44.57 69.77
C TYR A 561 21.98 43.89 68.43
N HIS A 562 22.74 44.30 67.44
CA HIS A 562 22.75 43.74 66.11
C HIS A 562 23.32 42.32 66.13
N VAL A 563 22.58 41.34 65.62
CA VAL A 563 22.93 39.92 65.61
C VAL A 563 23.58 39.55 64.29
N ASN A 564 22.94 39.88 63.15
CA ASN A 564 23.40 39.51 61.82
C ASN A 564 22.84 40.41 60.74
N THR A 565 23.54 40.55 59.61
CA THR A 565 23.04 41.18 58.41
C THR A 565 23.17 40.24 57.22
N ILE A 566 22.06 40.03 56.52
CA ILE A 566 22.00 39.18 55.35
C ILE A 566 21.79 40.05 54.13
N TYR A 567 22.68 39.88 53.12
CA TYR A 567 22.62 40.55 51.85
C TYR A 567 22.17 39.59 50.78
N LEU A 568 21.23 40.03 49.95
CA LEU A 568 20.71 39.28 48.79
C LEU A 568 20.88 40.15 47.56
N ASN A 569 21.66 39.68 46.57
CA ASN A 569 21.81 40.40 45.32
C ASN A 569 20.50 40.33 44.51
N HIS A 570 20.17 41.41 43.85
CA HIS A 570 18.97 41.47 43.00
C HIS A 570 18.99 40.41 41.86
N THR A 571 20.18 39.92 41.46
CA THR A 571 20.36 38.87 40.43
C THR A 571 20.09 37.47 40.90
N ASP A 572 20.10 37.18 42.20
CA ASP A 572 20.05 35.81 42.79
C ASP A 572 18.60 35.39 43.10
N ARG A 573 17.64 35.75 42.23
CA ARG A 573 16.23 35.50 42.42
C ARG A 573 15.87 34.02 42.19
N SER A 574 15.31 33.38 43.17
CA SER A 574 14.56 32.11 43.03
C SER A 574 13.05 32.38 43.06
N GLY A 575 12.48 32.84 41.92
CA GLY A 575 11.03 32.98 41.80
C GLY A 575 10.49 34.39 41.58
N SER A 576 9.29 34.54 41.09
CA SER A 576 8.71 35.64 40.38
C SER A 576 8.14 36.81 41.18
N SER A 577 8.33 36.95 42.47
CA SER A 577 7.58 37.97 43.24
C SER A 577 8.32 38.80 44.28
N GLY A 578 9.62 38.68 44.46
CA GLY A 578 10.43 39.50 45.39
C GLY A 578 11.48 38.75 46.16
N PRO A 579 12.24 39.39 47.09
CA PRO A 579 13.33 38.78 47.82
C PRO A 579 12.83 37.73 48.85
N VAL A 580 13.61 36.65 48.95
CA VAL A 580 13.40 35.59 49.95
C VAL A 580 14.70 35.46 50.74
N PHE A 581 14.66 35.83 52.04
CA PHE A 581 15.79 35.71 52.93
C PHE A 581 15.69 34.41 53.73
N GLU A 582 16.79 33.70 53.85
CA GLU A 582 16.95 32.58 54.75
C GLU A 582 17.85 33.03 55.91
N VAL A 583 17.30 33.01 57.17
CA VAL A 583 17.98 33.50 58.35
C VAL A 583 18.35 32.35 59.27
N PRO A 584 19.60 31.86 59.19
CA PRO A 584 20.07 30.79 60.07
C PRO A 584 20.64 31.30 61.39
N GLY A 585 20.83 30.40 62.36
CA GLY A 585 21.59 30.66 63.58
C GLY A 585 20.87 31.47 64.65
N LEU A 586 19.58 31.50 64.61
CA LEU A 586 18.76 32.12 65.66
C LEU A 586 18.52 31.15 66.83
N GLU A 587 18.57 31.65 68.08
CA GLU A 587 18.33 30.85 69.27
C GLU A 587 16.83 30.66 69.51
N PRO A 588 16.34 29.42 69.70
CA PRO A 588 14.95 29.17 70.02
C PRO A 588 14.52 29.81 71.33
N GLY A 589 13.30 30.37 71.36
CA GLY A 589 12.71 30.98 72.53
C GLY A 589 13.11 32.45 72.76
N ARG A 590 13.95 33.05 71.90
CA ARG A 590 14.27 34.47 71.91
C ARG A 590 13.45 35.23 70.86
N ASN A 591 13.15 36.47 71.17
CA ASN A 591 12.49 37.39 70.25
C ASN A 591 13.50 38.17 69.44
N TYR A 592 13.28 38.21 68.12
CA TYR A 592 14.10 38.95 67.18
C TYR A 592 13.25 39.98 66.44
N ARG A 593 13.82 41.15 66.22
CA ARG A 593 13.27 42.23 65.40
C ARG A 593 14.02 42.26 64.09
N LEU A 594 13.29 42.18 62.97
CA LEU A 594 13.88 42.14 61.62
C LEU A 594 13.67 43.47 60.88
N HIS A 595 14.73 44.07 60.42
CA HIS A 595 14.71 45.31 59.60
C HIS A 595 15.11 44.97 58.19
N LEU A 596 14.22 45.24 57.21
CA LEU A 596 14.43 44.91 55.82
C LEU A 596 14.52 46.16 54.98
N TYR A 597 15.45 46.14 54.04
CA TYR A 597 15.71 47.31 53.18
C TYR A 597 15.82 46.83 51.71
N ALA A 598 15.34 47.67 50.79
CA ALA A 598 15.72 47.61 49.37
C ALA A 598 16.80 48.67 49.12
N VAL A 599 17.76 48.36 48.28
CA VAL A 599 18.91 49.27 48.00
C VAL A 599 19.02 49.52 46.52
N ASN A 600 19.21 50.77 46.13
CA ASN A 600 19.60 51.19 44.80
C ASN A 600 20.84 52.10 44.85
N ALA A 601 21.27 52.67 43.71
CA ALA A 601 22.43 53.57 43.66
C ALA A 601 22.27 54.87 44.50
N LYS A 602 21.05 55.18 44.99
CA LYS A 602 20.74 56.34 45.86
C LYS A 602 20.75 55.97 47.35
N GLY A 603 20.88 54.74 47.68
CA GLY A 603 20.92 54.24 49.03
C GLY A 603 19.76 53.37 49.43
N ARG A 604 19.64 53.16 50.73
CA ARG A 604 18.61 52.29 51.33
C ARG A 604 17.25 52.92 51.36
N SER A 605 16.21 52.12 51.21
CA SER A 605 14.83 52.50 51.54
C SER A 605 14.64 52.77 53.04
N ASP A 606 13.52 53.30 53.43
CA ASP A 606 13.10 53.24 54.83
C ASP A 606 12.92 51.76 55.25
N PRO A 607 13.21 51.40 56.51
CA PRO A 607 13.15 50.03 56.99
C PRO A 607 11.71 49.53 57.08
N VAL A 608 11.49 48.28 56.64
CA VAL A 608 10.29 47.51 57.03
C VAL A 608 10.63 46.70 58.27
N VAL A 609 9.96 47.01 59.35
CA VAL A 609 10.18 46.31 60.62
C VAL A 609 9.11 45.27 60.79
N LEU A 610 9.53 44.00 60.87
CA LEU A 610 8.63 42.93 61.26
C LEU A 610 8.54 42.84 62.79
N GLU A 611 7.32 42.63 63.33
CA GLU A 611 7.04 42.45 64.74
C GLU A 611 7.89 41.31 65.31
N PRO A 612 8.16 41.26 66.62
CA PRO A 612 9.05 40.29 67.18
C PRO A 612 8.72 38.87 66.76
N VAL A 613 9.68 38.21 66.08
CA VAL A 613 9.55 36.85 65.60
C VAL A 613 10.29 35.93 66.56
N THR A 614 9.60 34.91 67.06
CA THR A 614 10.20 33.92 67.98
C THR A 614 10.25 32.59 67.31
N LEU A 615 11.41 31.94 67.31
CA LEU A 615 11.54 30.53 66.92
C LEU A 615 10.97 29.65 68.04
N LYS A 616 9.96 28.83 67.74
CA LYS A 616 9.43 27.84 68.69
C LYS A 616 10.42 26.68 68.81
N GLY A 617 10.94 26.44 70.01
CA GLY A 617 11.81 25.30 70.28
C GLY A 617 10.99 24.00 70.20
N VAL A 618 11.64 22.95 69.67
CA VAL A 618 11.08 21.60 69.70
C VAL A 618 11.03 21.11 71.14
N ALA A 619 9.85 20.80 71.71
CA ALA A 619 9.70 20.18 73.01
C ALA A 619 10.35 18.79 72.97
N MET A 620 11.45 18.62 73.74
CA MET A 620 12.01 17.28 73.98
C MET A 620 11.04 16.51 74.89
N TYR A 621 10.40 15.51 74.33
CA TYR A 621 9.76 14.48 75.13
C TYR A 621 10.86 13.59 75.68
N THR A 622 11.15 13.69 77.01
CA THR A 622 11.91 12.68 77.78
C THR A 622 11.02 11.45 77.86
N THR A 623 11.41 10.37 77.21
CA THR A 623 10.80 9.06 77.37
C THR A 623 11.02 8.51 78.74
N GLY A 624 10.00 8.58 79.60
CA GLY A 624 9.95 7.73 80.82
C GLY A 624 9.37 6.38 80.38
N GLU A 625 10.15 5.34 80.65
CA GLU A 625 9.73 3.95 80.55
C GLU A 625 8.50 3.69 81.44
N SER A 626 7.45 3.14 80.85
CA SER A 626 6.44 2.35 81.57
C SER A 626 5.86 1.33 80.60
N SER A 627 6.22 0.09 80.86
CA SER A 627 5.60 -1.12 80.30
C SER A 627 4.13 -1.20 80.61
N CYS A 628 3.30 -1.54 79.61
CA CYS A 628 2.14 -2.41 79.79
C CYS A 628 1.62 -2.95 78.47
N THR A 629 1.57 -4.23 78.47
CA THR A 629 0.97 -5.22 77.56
C THR A 629 -0.48 -4.90 77.21
N SER A 630 -0.94 -5.12 75.97
CA SER A 630 -2.05 -5.99 75.57
C SER A 630 -2.48 -5.84 74.12
N SER A 631 -2.57 -6.96 73.50
CA SER A 631 -3.31 -7.57 72.39
C SER A 631 -4.15 -6.74 71.41
N PRO A 632 -4.24 -7.20 70.16
CA PRO A 632 -5.00 -6.57 69.08
C PRO A 632 -6.44 -7.08 69.02
N PRO A 633 -7.36 -6.37 68.37
CA PRO A 633 -8.57 -6.96 67.77
C PRO A 633 -8.65 -6.70 66.25
N PRO A 634 -9.64 -7.27 65.59
CA PRO A 634 -9.40 -8.09 64.44
C PRO A 634 -9.81 -7.42 63.10
N LEU A 635 -9.39 -8.07 62.01
CA LEU A 635 -9.85 -7.92 60.62
C LEU A 635 -11.36 -7.88 60.45
N SER A 636 -11.84 -6.96 59.67
CA SER A 636 -13.10 -7.11 58.94
C SER A 636 -12.90 -6.80 57.47
N THR A 637 -13.11 -7.85 56.73
CA THR A 637 -13.33 -7.89 55.26
C THR A 637 -14.62 -7.19 54.89
N SER A 638 -14.62 -6.42 53.84
CA SER A 638 -15.80 -6.32 52.96
C SER A 638 -15.38 -6.00 51.54
N VAL A 639 -15.75 -6.93 50.71
CA VAL A 639 -15.81 -6.97 49.27
C VAL A 639 -16.90 -6.01 48.78
N GLY A 640 -16.66 -5.30 47.70
CA GLY A 640 -17.63 -4.50 46.99
C GLY A 640 -17.29 -4.38 45.52
N LEU A 641 -17.99 -5.17 44.74
CA LEU A 641 -17.96 -5.32 43.27
C LEU A 641 -18.42 -4.05 42.54
N SER A 642 -17.81 -3.80 41.41
CA SER A 642 -18.21 -3.27 40.10
C SER A 642 -19.75 -3.06 39.89
N PRO A 643 -20.28 -2.42 38.81
CA PRO A 643 -19.74 -2.17 37.46
C PRO A 643 -20.20 -0.84 36.80
N PHE A 644 -19.56 -0.42 35.76
CA PHE A 644 -20.03 -0.30 34.37
C PHE A 644 -18.91 0.27 33.51
#